data_becf560480df5d8be5afac37a958ebd5
#
_entry.id   becf560480df5d8be5afac37a958ebd5
#
_cell.length_a   1.000
_cell.length_b   1.000
_cell.length_c   1.000
_cell.angle_alpha   90.00
_cell.angle_beta   90.00
_cell.angle_gamma   90.00
#
_symmetry.space_group_name_H-M   'P 1'
#
loop_
_entity.id
_entity.type
_entity.pdbx_description
1 polymer ?
#
loop_
_entity_poly.entity_id
_entity_poly.type
_entity_poly.pdbx_seq_one_letter_code
_entity_poly.pdbx_strand_id
1 'polypeptide(L)'
;MDIIKILQEELGIRRGQVETTIKLIDEGNTIPFIARYRKEMTGSLDDETLRNFHERLLYLRNLEERKEAIKKNIEEQGKLTKELAKQIEEAKTLVAVEDLYRPYKQKKRTRAMIAKEKGLEPLANLILLQMTKEPLEKEAEAFINEEKDVKTVEDALKGANDIIAERIADDAEYRTWIRKATWNHGKITSSAKKPEESSVFEMYYDFEEPIEKIAGYRILAINRGEKEGILQVKIEPDMQKIASYLARKIITRKNPNTTKALFAAIEDSYKRLIAPSIERDIRNELTENASTEAIKVFGKNLAQLLMQPPIAGQVVLGWDPAFRTGCKLAVVDATGKVLDTVVIYPTAPQNKVEEAKKVVKALIKKYGITLISIGNGTASRESEQIVVDMLKEIKEPVQYVITNEAGASVYSASKLATEEFPNFDVGQRSATSIARRVQDPLAELVKIEPKAIGVGQYQHDMNQKQLTEALGGVVEATVNKVGVDLNTASASLLEYVSGVSKTVAKNIVAYREENGTFRNRKQLLKVAKLGPKAFEQCAGFLRVSGGDEPLDATGVHPETYKETGMLLKNLGYSTKELSKEGFKGISSKITDYKKLSEELGIGEITLKDIVKELEKPGRDPREDLPKPILRTDVLEMKDLKPGMKLKGTVRNVIDFGAFVDIGVHQDGLVHISQMADRFIKHPLEVVSVGDVVDVVVVSVDIDKKRIQLSMKL
;
A
#
# COMPACT_ATOMS: atom_id res chain seq x y z
N MET A 1 6.80 14.53 25.03
CA MET A 1 7.66 14.38 23.79
C MET A 1 7.41 15.55 22.85
N ASP A 2 8.42 16.13 22.20
CA ASP A 2 8.23 17.20 21.20
C ASP A 2 7.94 16.57 19.80
N ILE A 3 6.65 16.32 19.54
CA ILE A 3 6.16 15.74 18.29
C ILE A 3 6.59 16.59 17.09
N ILE A 4 6.57 17.92 17.22
CA ILE A 4 6.95 18.85 16.14
C ILE A 4 8.40 18.64 15.76
N LYS A 5 9.28 18.55 16.74
CA LYS A 5 10.73 18.32 16.50
C LYS A 5 10.97 16.96 15.84
N ILE A 6 10.30 15.92 16.28
CA ILE A 6 10.44 14.57 15.70
C ILE A 6 10.02 14.57 14.23
N LEU A 7 8.84 15.10 13.91
CA LEU A 7 8.34 15.19 12.54
C LEU A 7 9.26 16.04 11.65
N GLN A 8 9.80 17.13 12.20
CA GLN A 8 10.78 17.97 11.50
C GLN A 8 12.04 17.19 11.12
N GLU A 9 12.60 16.44 12.07
CA GLU A 9 13.84 15.67 11.86
C GLU A 9 13.63 14.47 10.93
N GLU A 10 12.55 13.72 11.11
CA GLU A 10 12.27 12.51 10.33
C GLU A 10 11.88 12.81 8.87
N LEU A 11 11.12 13.87 8.63
CA LEU A 11 10.63 14.23 7.29
C LEU A 11 11.50 15.27 6.59
N GLY A 12 12.50 15.84 7.26
CA GLY A 12 13.41 16.83 6.70
C GLY A 12 12.73 18.15 6.31
N ILE A 13 11.64 18.53 6.99
CA ILE A 13 10.86 19.74 6.72
C ILE A 13 11.05 20.80 7.82
N ARG A 14 10.73 22.05 7.53
CA ARG A 14 10.90 23.15 8.50
C ARG A 14 9.82 23.12 9.57
N ARG A 15 10.16 23.60 10.77
CA ARG A 15 9.24 23.66 11.92
C ARG A 15 7.91 24.33 11.60
N GLY A 16 7.92 25.47 10.91
CA GLY A 16 6.70 26.17 10.53
C GLY A 16 5.81 25.38 9.57
N GLN A 17 6.41 24.55 8.71
CA GLN A 17 5.63 23.62 7.85
C GLN A 17 4.95 22.54 8.68
N VAL A 18 5.64 22.00 9.70
CA VAL A 18 5.07 21.00 10.62
C VAL A 18 3.88 21.59 11.39
N GLU A 19 4.07 22.74 12.03
CA GLU A 19 3.03 23.41 12.84
C GLU A 19 1.79 23.74 12.01
N THR A 20 1.99 24.30 10.81
CA THR A 20 0.91 24.64 9.89
C THR A 20 0.18 23.40 9.36
N THR A 21 0.92 22.35 9.03
CA THR A 21 0.32 21.09 8.54
C THR A 21 -0.51 20.41 9.62
N ILE A 22 -0.02 20.36 10.88
CA ILE A 22 -0.79 19.85 12.01
C ILE A 22 -2.09 20.65 12.17
N LYS A 23 -2.01 21.98 12.14
CA LYS A 23 -3.19 22.86 12.25
C LYS A 23 -4.21 22.56 11.15
N LEU A 24 -3.80 22.47 9.90
CA LEU A 24 -4.70 22.18 8.78
C LEU A 24 -5.38 20.83 8.91
N ILE A 25 -4.65 19.80 9.37
CA ILE A 25 -5.21 18.46 9.63
C ILE A 25 -6.23 18.51 10.78
N ASP A 26 -5.90 19.18 11.86
CA ASP A 26 -6.77 19.30 13.04
C ASP A 26 -8.04 20.12 12.76
N GLU A 27 -7.99 21.04 11.80
CA GLU A 27 -9.15 21.75 11.26
C GLU A 27 -10.04 20.88 10.35
N GLY A 28 -9.66 19.61 10.12
CA GLY A 28 -10.42 18.64 9.34
C GLY A 28 -10.29 18.83 7.84
N ASN A 29 -9.20 19.43 7.35
CA ASN A 29 -8.90 19.48 5.93
C ASN A 29 -8.38 18.11 5.46
N THR A 30 -8.82 17.70 4.27
CA THR A 30 -8.37 16.45 3.64
C THR A 30 -6.98 16.59 3.04
N ILE A 31 -6.25 15.48 2.93
CA ILE A 31 -4.90 15.48 2.35
C ILE A 31 -4.88 16.02 0.92
N PRO A 32 -5.76 15.59 -0.01
CA PRO A 32 -5.77 16.14 -1.36
C PRO A 32 -6.04 17.66 -1.41
N PHE A 33 -6.92 18.16 -0.54
CA PHE A 33 -7.19 19.58 -0.45
C PHE A 33 -5.97 20.38 0.03
N ILE A 34 -5.29 19.90 1.07
CA ILE A 34 -4.05 20.52 1.58
C ILE A 34 -2.99 20.53 0.47
N ALA A 35 -2.76 19.37 -0.18
CA ALA A 35 -1.77 19.22 -1.24
C ALA A 35 -2.00 20.15 -2.43
N ARG A 36 -3.27 20.41 -2.78
CA ARG A 36 -3.62 21.18 -3.97
C ARG A 36 -3.83 22.66 -3.66
N TYR A 37 -4.55 23.01 -2.59
CA TYR A 37 -5.07 24.36 -2.34
C TYR A 37 -4.46 25.06 -1.12
N ARG A 38 -3.52 24.41 -0.41
CA ARG A 38 -2.83 25.00 0.76
C ARG A 38 -1.30 24.94 0.63
N LYS A 39 -0.79 24.90 -0.62
CA LYS A 39 0.64 24.83 -0.93
C LYS A 39 1.45 25.96 -0.33
N GLU A 40 0.94 27.19 -0.37
CA GLU A 40 1.60 28.36 0.23
C GLU A 40 1.84 28.16 1.73
N MET A 41 0.86 27.59 2.42
CA MET A 41 0.91 27.39 3.86
C MET A 41 1.85 26.25 4.27
N THR A 42 1.91 25.18 3.46
CA THR A 42 2.72 23.98 3.73
C THR A 42 4.08 24.02 3.08
N GLY A 43 4.37 25.02 2.23
CA GLY A 43 5.59 25.05 1.43
C GLY A 43 5.64 23.97 0.36
N SER A 44 4.50 23.69 -0.28
CA SER A 44 4.33 22.74 -1.39
C SER A 44 4.60 21.27 -1.03
N LEU A 45 4.24 20.85 0.18
CA LEU A 45 4.26 19.42 0.51
C LEU A 45 3.29 18.68 -0.42
N ASP A 46 3.79 17.61 -1.04
CA ASP A 46 2.98 16.77 -1.93
C ASP A 46 2.08 15.79 -1.16
N ASP A 47 1.19 15.11 -1.88
CA ASP A 47 0.21 14.18 -1.31
C ASP A 47 0.89 13.02 -0.56
N GLU A 48 1.97 12.46 -1.10
CA GLU A 48 2.71 11.35 -0.48
C GLU A 48 3.35 11.79 0.83
N THR A 49 4.03 12.93 0.84
CA THR A 49 4.63 13.51 2.03
C THR A 49 3.59 13.83 3.10
N LEU A 50 2.45 14.39 2.71
CA LEU A 50 1.35 14.71 3.64
C LEU A 50 0.70 13.45 4.21
N ARG A 51 0.57 12.36 3.46
CA ARG A 51 0.08 11.07 3.97
C ARG A 51 1.05 10.47 4.98
N ASN A 52 2.33 10.42 4.63
CA ASN A 52 3.38 9.95 5.55
C ASN A 52 3.40 10.79 6.82
N PHE A 53 3.27 12.11 6.68
CA PHE A 53 3.17 13.04 7.82
C PHE A 53 1.97 12.71 8.71
N HIS A 54 0.79 12.52 8.13
CA HIS A 54 -0.43 12.22 8.87
C HIS A 54 -0.36 10.89 9.62
N GLU A 55 0.11 9.83 8.96
CA GLU A 55 0.32 8.52 9.58
C GLU A 55 1.30 8.61 10.75
N ARG A 56 2.41 9.32 10.55
CA ARG A 56 3.42 9.48 11.59
C ARG A 56 2.92 10.33 12.75
N LEU A 57 2.17 11.40 12.48
CA LEU A 57 1.53 12.22 13.50
C LEU A 57 0.57 11.39 14.37
N LEU A 58 -0.27 10.55 13.76
CA LEU A 58 -1.16 9.64 14.47
C LEU A 58 -0.39 8.66 15.35
N TYR A 59 0.67 8.06 14.81
CA TYR A 59 1.53 7.16 15.60
C TYR A 59 2.13 7.86 16.83
N LEU A 60 2.67 9.06 16.67
CA LEU A 60 3.28 9.80 17.76
C LEU A 60 2.25 10.25 18.81
N ARG A 61 1.05 10.64 18.39
CA ARG A 61 -0.05 10.94 19.30
C ARG A 61 -0.48 9.71 20.10
N ASN A 62 -0.66 8.58 19.46
CA ASN A 62 -0.98 7.31 20.12
C ASN A 62 0.13 6.87 21.09
N LEU A 63 1.39 7.09 20.73
CA LEU A 63 2.53 6.82 21.62
C LEU A 63 2.49 7.69 22.88
N GLU A 64 2.22 8.99 22.73
CA GLU A 64 2.07 9.89 23.91
C GLU A 64 0.89 9.51 24.80
N GLU A 65 -0.25 9.22 24.20
CA GLU A 65 -1.42 8.75 24.94
C GLU A 65 -1.10 7.47 25.71
N ARG A 66 -0.38 6.54 25.08
CA ARG A 66 0.04 5.30 25.73
C ARG A 66 1.02 5.54 26.88
N LYS A 67 1.98 6.47 26.73
CA LYS A 67 2.91 6.87 27.80
C LYS A 67 2.15 7.44 29.00
N GLU A 68 1.20 8.34 28.78
CA GLU A 68 0.39 8.91 29.86
C GLU A 68 -0.43 7.85 30.59
N ALA A 69 -1.08 6.94 29.85
CA ALA A 69 -1.83 5.83 30.42
C ALA A 69 -0.94 4.92 31.28
N ILE A 70 0.29 4.65 30.84
CA ILE A 70 1.26 3.83 31.59
C ILE A 70 1.76 4.55 32.82
N LYS A 71 2.13 5.84 32.74
CA LYS A 71 2.55 6.64 33.90
C LYS A 71 1.47 6.64 34.95
N LYS A 72 0.22 6.91 34.58
CA LYS A 72 -0.93 6.89 35.47
C LYS A 72 -1.10 5.54 36.17
N ASN A 73 -1.03 4.44 35.42
CA ASN A 73 -1.18 3.11 35.98
C ASN A 73 -0.07 2.76 36.99
N ILE A 74 1.18 3.16 36.71
CA ILE A 74 2.31 2.93 37.64
C ILE A 74 2.18 3.83 38.91
N GLU A 75 1.70 5.05 38.71
CA GLU A 75 1.44 5.99 39.80
C GLU A 75 0.35 5.47 40.75
N GLU A 76 -0.74 4.94 40.21
CA GLU A 76 -1.81 4.29 41.00
C GLU A 76 -1.28 3.11 41.82
N GLN A 77 -0.21 2.45 41.38
CA GLN A 77 0.49 1.42 42.16
C GLN A 77 1.49 1.98 43.20
N GLY A 78 1.66 3.31 43.26
CA GLY A 78 2.63 3.96 44.14
C GLY A 78 4.11 3.69 43.77
N LYS A 79 4.40 3.33 42.52
CA LYS A 79 5.71 2.89 42.08
C LYS A 79 6.36 3.82 41.06
N LEU A 80 5.73 4.90 40.65
CA LEU A 80 6.28 5.85 39.69
C LEU A 80 7.38 6.71 40.30
N THR A 81 8.62 6.45 39.94
CA THR A 81 9.77 7.29 40.34
C THR A 81 10.00 8.38 39.29
N LYS A 82 10.69 9.46 39.68
CA LYS A 82 11.08 10.55 38.77
C LYS A 82 11.94 10.04 37.63
N GLU A 83 12.82 9.11 37.90
CA GLU A 83 13.71 8.50 36.89
C GLU A 83 12.93 7.65 35.89
N LEU A 84 12.01 6.82 36.36
CA LEU A 84 11.16 5.99 35.49
C LEU A 84 10.24 6.88 34.64
N ALA A 85 9.65 7.93 35.20
CA ALA A 85 8.83 8.88 34.45
C ALA A 85 9.65 9.51 33.30
N LYS A 86 10.90 9.92 33.57
CA LYS A 86 11.81 10.47 32.56
C LYS A 86 12.14 9.45 31.48
N GLN A 87 12.46 8.20 31.84
CA GLN A 87 12.71 7.12 30.88
C GLN A 87 11.51 6.84 29.96
N ILE A 88 10.31 6.85 30.51
CA ILE A 88 9.06 6.69 29.73
C ILE A 88 8.90 7.87 28.75
N GLU A 89 9.15 9.11 29.19
CA GLU A 89 9.05 10.30 28.34
C GLU A 89 10.07 10.27 27.20
N GLU A 90 11.31 9.83 27.47
CA GLU A 90 12.38 9.77 26.48
C GLU A 90 12.25 8.58 25.50
N ALA A 91 11.43 7.57 25.81
CA ALA A 91 11.22 6.42 24.96
C ALA A 91 10.62 6.84 23.59
N LYS A 92 11.25 6.40 22.49
CA LYS A 92 10.89 6.81 21.12
C LYS A 92 9.96 5.83 20.42
N THR A 93 9.77 4.63 20.97
CA THR A 93 8.97 3.57 20.37
C THR A 93 8.03 2.93 21.38
N LEU A 94 6.91 2.39 20.89
CA LEU A 94 5.96 1.67 21.73
C LEU A 94 6.63 0.47 22.43
N VAL A 95 7.53 -0.23 21.75
CA VAL A 95 8.26 -1.38 22.31
C VAL A 95 9.11 -0.96 23.51
N ALA A 96 9.81 0.18 23.42
CA ALA A 96 10.60 0.69 24.55
C ALA A 96 9.72 1.08 25.75
N VAL A 97 8.56 1.68 25.48
CA VAL A 97 7.59 2.03 26.52
C VAL A 97 7.02 0.77 27.18
N GLU A 98 6.66 -0.25 26.41
CA GLU A 98 6.14 -1.51 26.94
C GLU A 98 7.21 -2.30 27.73
N ASP A 99 8.48 -2.22 27.34
CA ASP A 99 9.57 -2.83 28.13
C ASP A 99 9.73 -2.15 29.50
N LEU A 100 9.64 -0.81 29.56
CA LEU A 100 9.64 -0.05 30.84
C LEU A 100 8.43 -0.37 31.72
N TYR A 101 7.27 -0.58 31.09
CA TYR A 101 6.03 -0.92 31.80
C TYR A 101 5.97 -2.38 32.28
N ARG A 102 6.75 -3.28 31.68
CA ARG A 102 6.68 -4.74 31.90
C ARG A 102 6.73 -5.18 33.36
N PRO A 103 7.59 -4.62 34.24
CA PRO A 103 7.61 -4.97 35.67
C PRO A 103 6.33 -4.61 36.44
N TYR A 104 5.59 -3.64 35.94
CA TYR A 104 4.39 -3.06 36.59
C TYR A 104 3.07 -3.57 36.00
N LYS A 105 3.14 -4.24 34.85
CA LYS A 105 1.99 -4.79 34.14
C LYS A 105 1.39 -5.94 34.95
N GLN A 106 0.06 -5.94 35.11
CA GLN A 106 -0.62 -7.09 35.70
C GLN A 106 -0.35 -8.34 34.85
N LYS A 107 0.30 -9.32 35.45
CA LYS A 107 0.62 -10.61 34.82
C LYS A 107 -0.39 -11.66 35.30
N LYS A 108 -0.63 -12.68 34.47
CA LYS A 108 -1.23 -13.92 34.93
C LYS A 108 -0.29 -14.55 35.96
N ARG A 109 -0.84 -15.37 36.89
CA ARG A 109 -0.07 -16.03 37.95
C ARG A 109 1.18 -16.73 37.40
N THR A 110 2.35 -16.12 37.64
CA THR A 110 3.67 -16.61 37.17
C THR A 110 4.31 -17.53 38.19
N ARG A 111 5.31 -18.30 37.75
CA ARG A 111 6.12 -19.13 38.67
C ARG A 111 6.81 -18.28 39.75
N ALA A 112 7.30 -17.11 39.37
CA ALA A 112 7.92 -16.16 40.28
C ALA A 112 6.92 -15.62 41.31
N MET A 113 5.67 -15.30 40.89
CA MET A 113 4.61 -14.88 41.83
C MET A 113 4.28 -16.00 42.83
N ILE A 114 4.17 -17.25 42.37
CA ILE A 114 3.94 -18.39 43.24
C ILE A 114 5.10 -18.55 44.22
N ALA A 115 6.34 -18.40 43.74
CA ALA A 115 7.53 -18.49 44.62
C ALA A 115 7.57 -17.36 45.67
N LYS A 116 7.11 -16.13 45.32
CA LYS A 116 6.98 -15.03 46.27
C LYS A 116 5.89 -15.30 47.33
N GLU A 117 4.73 -15.83 46.92
CA GLU A 117 3.65 -16.25 47.83
C GLU A 117 4.18 -17.34 48.81
N LYS A 118 5.06 -18.20 48.36
CA LYS A 118 5.74 -19.18 49.22
C LYS A 118 6.81 -18.60 50.17
N GLY A 119 7.11 -17.31 50.05
CA GLY A 119 8.05 -16.60 50.92
C GLY A 119 9.52 -16.73 50.52
N LEU A 120 9.80 -17.06 49.24
CA LEU A 120 11.17 -17.31 48.71
C LEU A 120 11.87 -16.03 48.22
N GLU A 121 11.26 -14.87 48.25
CA GLU A 121 11.86 -13.61 47.80
C GLU A 121 13.12 -13.21 48.57
N PRO A 122 13.21 -13.37 49.93
CA PRO A 122 14.43 -13.10 50.67
C PRO A 122 15.61 -14.01 50.24
N LEU A 123 15.36 -15.29 49.91
CA LEU A 123 16.40 -16.19 49.38
C LEU A 123 16.90 -15.73 48.02
N ALA A 124 15.99 -15.31 47.10
CA ALA A 124 16.37 -14.75 45.83
C ALA A 124 17.22 -13.45 46.00
N ASN A 125 16.88 -12.60 46.97
CA ASN A 125 17.63 -11.38 47.27
C ASN A 125 19.03 -11.73 47.84
N LEU A 126 19.15 -12.71 48.71
CA LEU A 126 20.42 -13.20 49.22
C LEU A 126 21.36 -13.67 48.09
N ILE A 127 20.83 -14.43 47.15
CA ILE A 127 21.59 -14.90 45.97
C ILE A 127 22.07 -13.72 45.12
N LEU A 128 21.19 -12.74 44.87
CA LEU A 128 21.53 -11.57 44.08
C LEU A 128 22.54 -10.63 44.76
N LEU A 129 22.54 -10.55 46.08
CA LEU A 129 23.55 -9.77 46.83
C LEU A 129 24.98 -10.38 46.72
N GLN A 130 25.11 -11.67 46.44
CA GLN A 130 26.40 -12.35 46.20
C GLN A 130 27.37 -12.19 47.37
N MET A 131 26.88 -12.12 48.60
CA MET A 131 27.69 -11.84 49.81
C MET A 131 27.77 -13.02 50.79
N THR A 132 26.91 -14.04 50.62
CA THR A 132 26.88 -15.17 51.54
C THR A 132 28.21 -15.93 51.57
N LYS A 133 28.62 -16.34 52.76
CA LYS A 133 29.80 -17.18 53.00
C LYS A 133 29.46 -18.67 53.10
N GLU A 134 28.19 -18.98 53.28
CA GLU A 134 27.66 -20.34 53.41
C GLU A 134 27.25 -20.91 52.06
N PRO A 135 27.27 -22.24 51.87
CA PRO A 135 26.66 -22.87 50.71
C PRO A 135 25.17 -22.55 50.60
N LEU A 136 24.66 -22.38 49.36
CA LEU A 136 23.25 -22.02 49.13
C LEU A 136 22.28 -23.05 49.65
N GLU A 137 22.69 -24.33 49.67
CA GLU A 137 21.88 -25.43 50.21
C GLU A 137 21.59 -25.18 51.70
N LYS A 138 22.58 -24.72 52.46
CA LYS A 138 22.43 -24.40 53.87
C LYS A 138 21.58 -23.15 54.10
N GLU A 139 21.76 -22.12 53.27
CA GLU A 139 20.92 -20.91 53.29
C GLU A 139 19.45 -21.23 52.97
N ALA A 140 19.21 -22.16 52.07
CA ALA A 140 17.88 -22.54 51.61
C ALA A 140 17.11 -23.39 52.64
N GLU A 141 17.81 -24.10 53.53
CA GLU A 141 17.18 -24.88 54.65
C GLU A 141 16.24 -24.02 55.48
N ALA A 142 16.60 -22.75 55.72
CA ALA A 142 15.78 -21.81 56.51
C ALA A 142 14.43 -21.43 55.82
N PHE A 143 14.26 -21.72 54.53
CA PHE A 143 13.06 -21.42 53.76
C PHE A 143 12.16 -22.64 53.49
N ILE A 144 12.51 -23.83 54.05
CA ILE A 144 11.65 -25.01 54.01
C ILE A 144 10.41 -24.73 54.87
N ASN A 145 9.23 -24.87 54.23
CA ASN A 145 7.95 -24.68 54.90
C ASN A 145 6.87 -25.54 54.22
N GLU A 146 6.44 -26.59 54.87
CA GLU A 146 5.43 -27.51 54.35
C GLU A 146 4.05 -26.85 54.15
N GLU A 147 3.66 -25.90 55.04
CA GLU A 147 2.40 -25.19 54.90
C GLU A 147 2.36 -24.32 53.65
N LYS A 148 3.51 -23.86 53.18
CA LYS A 148 3.68 -23.08 51.96
C LYS A 148 4.11 -23.95 50.77
N ASP A 149 4.05 -25.28 50.90
CA ASP A 149 4.43 -26.24 49.87
C ASP A 149 5.88 -26.01 49.35
N VAL A 150 6.81 -25.79 50.29
CA VAL A 150 8.27 -25.79 50.08
C VAL A 150 8.84 -26.94 50.94
N LYS A 151 8.96 -28.10 50.34
CA LYS A 151 9.27 -29.34 51.09
C LYS A 151 10.75 -29.65 51.15
N THR A 152 11.51 -29.17 50.17
CA THR A 152 12.94 -29.48 50.02
C THR A 152 13.77 -28.22 49.78
N VAL A 153 15.08 -28.34 50.01
CA VAL A 153 16.08 -27.32 49.64
C VAL A 153 16.00 -27.03 48.15
N GLU A 154 15.78 -28.05 47.32
CA GLU A 154 15.64 -27.89 45.85
C GLU A 154 14.41 -27.07 45.48
N ASP A 155 13.27 -27.27 46.19
CA ASP A 155 12.06 -26.46 45.96
C ASP A 155 12.32 -24.98 46.28
N ALA A 156 13.04 -24.72 47.38
CA ALA A 156 13.39 -23.35 47.78
C ALA A 156 14.32 -22.69 46.76
N LEU A 157 15.37 -23.35 46.33
CA LEU A 157 16.33 -22.87 45.34
C LEU A 157 15.68 -22.67 43.97
N LYS A 158 14.80 -23.58 43.55
CA LYS A 158 14.04 -23.46 42.29
C LYS A 158 13.10 -22.26 42.31
N GLY A 159 12.38 -22.04 43.42
CA GLY A 159 11.53 -20.88 43.56
C GLY A 159 12.34 -19.58 43.58
N ALA A 160 13.49 -19.53 44.26
CA ALA A 160 14.38 -18.37 44.20
C ALA A 160 14.91 -18.11 42.77
N ASN A 161 15.27 -19.20 42.05
CA ASN A 161 15.67 -19.10 40.64
C ASN A 161 14.56 -18.51 39.76
N ASP A 162 13.29 -18.95 39.93
CA ASP A 162 12.16 -18.41 39.17
C ASP A 162 11.98 -16.91 39.41
N ILE A 163 12.17 -16.43 40.65
CA ILE A 163 12.12 -15.01 40.99
C ILE A 163 13.25 -14.23 40.33
N ILE A 164 14.48 -14.72 40.41
CA ILE A 164 15.65 -14.09 39.80
C ILE A 164 15.50 -14.05 38.28
N ALA A 165 15.10 -15.15 37.65
CA ALA A 165 14.90 -15.24 36.21
C ALA A 165 13.85 -14.26 35.72
N GLU A 166 12.74 -14.07 36.44
CA GLU A 166 11.73 -13.08 36.06
C GLU A 166 12.23 -11.65 36.22
N ARG A 167 13.00 -11.32 37.26
CA ARG A 167 13.61 -10.00 37.44
C ARG A 167 14.57 -9.65 36.29
N ILE A 168 15.42 -10.60 35.89
CA ILE A 168 16.31 -10.43 34.74
C ILE A 168 15.51 -10.20 33.47
N ALA A 169 14.45 -11.00 33.26
CA ALA A 169 13.61 -10.92 32.07
C ALA A 169 12.78 -9.65 31.96
N ASP A 170 12.46 -9.01 33.10
CA ASP A 170 11.69 -7.78 33.15
C ASP A 170 12.55 -6.52 33.06
N ASP A 171 13.87 -6.64 33.11
CA ASP A 171 14.76 -5.50 33.02
C ASP A 171 14.77 -4.90 31.60
N ALA A 172 14.35 -3.64 31.48
CA ALA A 172 14.22 -2.95 30.18
C ALA A 172 15.57 -2.70 29.49
N GLU A 173 16.65 -2.46 30.29
CA GLU A 173 18.02 -2.28 29.75
C GLU A 173 18.50 -3.57 29.09
N TYR A 174 18.34 -4.70 29.78
CA TYR A 174 18.76 -6.01 29.24
C TYR A 174 17.97 -6.36 27.99
N ARG A 175 16.67 -6.17 28.00
CA ARG A 175 15.82 -6.44 26.84
C ARG A 175 16.19 -5.59 25.63
N THR A 176 16.38 -4.29 25.83
CA THR A 176 16.76 -3.36 24.78
C THR A 176 18.12 -3.75 24.18
N TRP A 177 19.11 -4.06 25.03
CA TRP A 177 20.43 -4.46 24.57
C TRP A 177 20.38 -5.80 23.81
N ILE A 178 19.67 -6.81 24.34
CA ILE A 178 19.55 -8.12 23.71
C ILE A 178 18.85 -8.02 22.36
N ARG A 179 17.76 -7.24 22.27
CA ARG A 179 17.04 -7.02 21.02
C ARG A 179 17.97 -6.38 19.97
N LYS A 180 18.70 -5.35 20.34
CA LYS A 180 19.66 -4.69 19.46
C LYS A 180 20.81 -5.62 19.04
N ALA A 181 21.35 -6.39 19.96
CA ALA A 181 22.41 -7.35 19.67
C ALA A 181 21.92 -8.47 18.74
N THR A 182 20.70 -8.97 18.96
CA THR A 182 20.09 -9.98 18.09
C THR A 182 19.79 -9.41 16.70
N TRP A 183 19.31 -8.18 16.60
CA TRP A 183 19.09 -7.51 15.32
C TRP A 183 20.38 -7.38 14.51
N ASN A 184 21.43 -6.86 15.12
CA ASN A 184 22.69 -6.54 14.42
C ASN A 184 23.56 -7.76 14.11
N HIS A 185 23.47 -8.84 14.90
CA HIS A 185 24.38 -9.98 14.81
C HIS A 185 23.67 -11.34 14.66
N GLY A 186 22.36 -11.36 14.75
CA GLY A 186 21.56 -12.56 14.58
C GLY A 186 21.28 -12.88 13.12
N LYS A 187 20.80 -14.10 12.91
CA LYS A 187 20.37 -14.61 11.62
C LYS A 187 18.91 -15.05 11.70
N ILE A 188 18.22 -14.95 10.58
CA ILE A 188 16.96 -15.67 10.37
C ILE A 188 17.28 -16.96 9.62
N THR A 189 16.75 -18.06 10.11
CA THR A 189 16.93 -19.37 9.48
C THR A 189 15.58 -19.98 9.13
N SER A 190 15.55 -20.74 8.04
CA SER A 190 14.37 -21.46 7.59
C SER A 190 14.76 -22.86 7.15
N SER A 191 13.97 -23.84 7.57
CA SER A 191 14.13 -25.23 7.19
C SER A 191 12.80 -25.86 6.78
N ALA A 192 12.84 -26.85 5.88
CA ALA A 192 11.66 -27.61 5.52
C ALA A 192 11.24 -28.54 6.65
N LYS A 193 9.93 -28.63 6.91
CA LYS A 193 9.39 -29.68 7.82
C LYS A 193 9.44 -31.06 7.20
N LYS A 194 9.34 -31.12 5.86
CA LYS A 194 9.41 -32.35 5.07
C LYS A 194 10.28 -32.09 3.84
N PRO A 195 11.59 -32.25 3.93
CA PRO A 195 12.54 -31.92 2.86
C PRO A 195 12.34 -32.73 1.58
N GLU A 196 11.70 -33.88 1.66
CA GLU A 196 11.42 -34.77 0.52
C GLU A 196 10.23 -34.32 -0.35
N GLU A 197 9.38 -33.43 0.17
CA GLU A 197 8.23 -32.91 -0.58
C GLU A 197 8.63 -31.64 -1.34
N SER A 198 8.46 -31.63 -2.68
CA SER A 198 8.71 -30.43 -3.50
C SER A 198 7.64 -29.37 -3.27
N SER A 199 8.04 -28.11 -3.21
CA SER A 199 7.12 -26.97 -3.12
C SER A 199 7.70 -25.72 -3.76
N VAL A 200 6.89 -24.65 -3.87
CA VAL A 200 7.34 -23.33 -4.35
C VAL A 200 8.33 -22.67 -3.37
N PHE A 201 8.53 -23.21 -2.19
CA PHE A 201 9.43 -22.70 -1.15
C PHE A 201 10.76 -23.45 -1.06
N GLU A 202 11.12 -24.30 -2.03
CA GLU A 202 12.37 -25.08 -2.03
C GLU A 202 13.63 -24.25 -1.77
N MET A 203 13.67 -23.03 -2.26
CA MET A 203 14.79 -22.11 -2.05
C MET A 203 14.98 -21.71 -0.56
N TYR A 204 13.99 -21.98 0.29
CA TYR A 204 14.01 -21.69 1.72
C TYR A 204 14.07 -22.95 2.59
N TYR A 205 14.30 -24.13 2.02
CA TYR A 205 14.38 -25.40 2.76
C TYR A 205 15.64 -25.54 3.63
N ASP A 206 16.71 -24.88 3.23
CA ASP A 206 17.96 -24.72 3.98
C ASP A 206 18.47 -23.29 3.74
N PHE A 207 17.93 -22.37 4.49
CA PHE A 207 18.15 -20.93 4.25
C PHE A 207 18.59 -20.24 5.53
N GLU A 208 19.63 -19.40 5.39
CA GLU A 208 20.04 -18.47 6.45
C GLU A 208 20.44 -17.13 5.86
N GLU A 209 20.09 -16.05 6.56
CA GLU A 209 20.51 -14.70 6.20
C GLU A 209 20.60 -13.82 7.46
N PRO A 210 21.58 -12.86 7.54
CA PRO A 210 21.63 -11.86 8.60
C PRO A 210 20.33 -11.06 8.67
N ILE A 211 19.79 -10.86 9.88
CA ILE A 211 18.52 -10.13 10.09
C ILE A 211 18.57 -8.72 9.49
N GLU A 212 19.70 -8.04 9.66
CA GLU A 212 19.90 -6.66 9.18
C GLU A 212 19.88 -6.54 7.63
N LYS A 213 20.13 -7.62 6.91
CA LYS A 213 20.34 -7.63 5.45
C LYS A 213 19.21 -8.28 4.66
N ILE A 214 18.33 -9.02 5.32
CA ILE A 214 17.30 -9.78 4.61
C ILE A 214 16.32 -8.86 3.89
N ALA A 215 16.05 -9.15 2.62
CA ALA A 215 15.09 -8.41 1.82
C ALA A 215 13.64 -8.69 2.23
N GLY A 216 12.79 -7.65 2.21
CA GLY A 216 11.39 -7.74 2.66
C GLY A 216 10.57 -8.82 1.95
N TYR A 217 10.73 -9.00 0.64
CA TYR A 217 10.01 -10.04 -0.10
C TYR A 217 10.35 -11.47 0.37
N ARG A 218 11.58 -11.71 0.86
CA ARG A 218 11.98 -13.00 1.43
C ARG A 218 11.29 -13.25 2.76
N ILE A 219 11.16 -12.21 3.59
CA ILE A 219 10.40 -12.28 4.85
C ILE A 219 8.95 -12.68 4.58
N LEU A 220 8.30 -12.04 3.61
CA LEU A 220 6.91 -12.36 3.25
C LEU A 220 6.77 -13.79 2.70
N ALA A 221 7.72 -14.23 1.87
CA ALA A 221 7.76 -15.59 1.34
C ALA A 221 7.93 -16.64 2.45
N ILE A 222 8.91 -16.44 3.34
CA ILE A 222 9.19 -17.34 4.48
C ILE A 222 7.99 -17.40 5.44
N ASN A 223 7.39 -16.25 5.75
CA ASN A 223 6.20 -16.20 6.61
C ASN A 223 5.02 -16.97 5.99
N ARG A 224 4.84 -16.89 4.69
CA ARG A 224 3.80 -17.65 3.97
C ARG A 224 4.10 -19.15 4.02
N GLY A 225 5.33 -19.57 3.74
CA GLY A 225 5.73 -20.97 3.83
C GLY A 225 5.57 -21.56 5.24
N GLU A 226 5.82 -20.76 6.28
CA GLU A 226 5.59 -21.15 7.68
C GLU A 226 4.08 -21.27 7.98
N LYS A 227 3.26 -20.31 7.53
CA LYS A 227 1.80 -20.33 7.66
C LYS A 227 1.15 -21.53 6.96
N GLU A 228 1.66 -21.90 5.79
CA GLU A 228 1.24 -23.09 5.05
C GLU A 228 1.76 -24.41 5.66
N GLY A 229 2.57 -24.32 6.70
CA GLY A 229 3.09 -25.49 7.43
C GLY A 229 4.25 -26.21 6.73
N ILE A 230 4.82 -25.62 5.68
CA ILE A 230 5.94 -26.18 4.89
C ILE A 230 7.26 -25.86 5.53
N LEU A 231 7.44 -24.63 6.00
CA LEU A 231 8.68 -24.16 6.62
C LEU A 231 8.60 -24.09 8.14
N GLN A 232 9.76 -24.20 8.78
CA GLN A 232 9.99 -23.85 10.18
C GLN A 232 11.01 -22.72 10.20
N VAL A 233 10.65 -21.59 10.84
CA VAL A 233 11.46 -20.39 10.84
C VAL A 233 11.90 -20.04 12.25
N LYS A 234 13.17 -19.62 12.42
CA LYS A 234 13.75 -19.25 13.71
C LYS A 234 14.62 -18.01 13.58
N ILE A 235 14.76 -17.31 14.68
CA ILE A 235 15.79 -16.29 14.87
C ILE A 235 16.93 -16.92 15.67
N GLU A 236 18.12 -16.93 15.12
CA GLU A 236 19.33 -17.41 15.76
C GLU A 236 20.23 -16.23 16.19
N PRO A 237 20.24 -15.89 17.49
CA PRO A 237 21.05 -14.80 18.02
C PRO A 237 22.51 -15.26 18.25
N ASP A 238 23.41 -14.29 18.43
CA ASP A 238 24.77 -14.55 18.94
C ASP A 238 24.72 -14.85 20.45
N MET A 239 24.53 -16.12 20.77
CA MET A 239 24.38 -16.62 22.16
C MET A 239 25.58 -16.30 23.05
N GLN A 240 26.82 -16.30 22.52
CA GLN A 240 28.01 -16.01 23.29
C GLN A 240 28.03 -14.55 23.76
N LYS A 241 27.68 -13.64 22.89
CA LYS A 241 27.60 -12.21 23.24
C LYS A 241 26.53 -11.95 24.28
N ILE A 242 25.33 -12.56 24.12
CA ILE A 242 24.23 -12.37 25.05
C ILE A 242 24.55 -12.92 26.42
N ALA A 243 25.06 -14.16 26.49
CA ALA A 243 25.44 -14.81 27.75
C ALA A 243 26.56 -14.00 28.47
N SER A 244 27.57 -13.57 27.74
CA SER A 244 28.67 -12.75 28.29
C SER A 244 28.16 -11.39 28.80
N TYR A 245 27.23 -10.75 28.10
CA TYR A 245 26.63 -9.49 28.55
C TYR A 245 25.84 -9.66 29.85
N LEU A 246 24.93 -10.63 29.91
CA LEU A 246 24.11 -10.90 31.09
C LEU A 246 24.97 -11.31 32.27
N ALA A 247 25.95 -12.21 32.07
CA ALA A 247 26.85 -12.62 33.13
C ALA A 247 27.63 -11.43 33.71
N ARG A 248 28.16 -10.53 32.85
CA ARG A 248 28.90 -9.35 33.30
C ARG A 248 28.03 -8.34 34.08
N LYS A 249 26.74 -8.23 33.70
CA LYS A 249 25.81 -7.31 34.37
C LYS A 249 25.29 -7.87 35.70
N ILE A 250 25.07 -9.19 35.79
CA ILE A 250 24.40 -9.81 36.91
C ILE A 250 25.41 -10.39 37.92
N ILE A 251 26.50 -11.00 37.46
CA ILE A 251 27.55 -11.59 38.33
C ILE A 251 28.61 -10.55 38.58
N THR A 252 28.38 -9.68 39.56
CA THR A 252 29.25 -8.54 39.90
C THR A 252 30.34 -8.93 40.88
N ARG A 253 30.20 -10.06 41.57
CA ARG A 253 31.17 -10.58 42.56
C ARG A 253 31.56 -12.05 42.28
N LYS A 254 32.82 -12.37 42.42
CA LYS A 254 33.30 -13.77 42.31
C LYS A 254 32.99 -14.52 43.61
N ASN A 255 31.76 -14.96 43.80
CA ASN A 255 31.33 -15.76 44.92
C ASN A 255 30.95 -17.18 44.46
N PRO A 256 31.77 -18.21 44.79
CA PRO A 256 31.53 -19.57 44.33
C PRO A 256 30.18 -20.14 44.81
N ASN A 257 29.67 -19.68 45.96
CA ASN A 257 28.41 -20.15 46.52
C ASN A 257 27.20 -19.69 45.68
N THR A 258 27.23 -18.48 45.06
CA THR A 258 26.10 -17.93 44.30
C THR A 258 26.27 -17.94 42.78
N THR A 259 27.51 -18.00 42.28
CA THR A 259 27.83 -17.88 40.87
C THR A 259 27.12 -18.94 40.03
N LYS A 260 27.11 -20.21 40.47
CA LYS A 260 26.45 -21.29 39.74
C LYS A 260 24.94 -21.10 39.65
N ALA A 261 24.31 -20.69 40.75
CA ALA A 261 22.86 -20.39 40.77
C ALA A 261 22.49 -19.22 39.88
N LEU A 262 23.32 -18.15 39.84
CA LEU A 262 23.11 -17.02 38.96
C LEU A 262 23.26 -17.38 37.47
N PHE A 263 24.23 -18.20 37.09
CA PHE A 263 24.32 -18.71 35.73
C PHE A 263 23.06 -19.52 35.35
N ALA A 264 22.57 -20.39 36.23
CA ALA A 264 21.32 -21.12 35.99
C ALA A 264 20.11 -20.19 35.83
N ALA A 265 20.02 -19.12 36.65
CA ALA A 265 18.96 -18.15 36.56
C ALA A 265 19.05 -17.31 35.26
N ILE A 266 20.24 -16.92 34.82
CA ILE A 266 20.48 -16.22 33.54
C ILE A 266 20.05 -17.12 32.37
N GLU A 267 20.44 -18.37 32.38
CA GLU A 267 20.10 -19.32 31.31
C GLU A 267 18.57 -19.56 31.22
N ASP A 268 17.92 -19.77 32.36
CA ASP A 268 16.47 -19.96 32.45
C ASP A 268 15.73 -18.70 32.02
N SER A 269 16.16 -17.52 32.51
CA SER A 269 15.60 -16.23 32.13
C SER A 269 15.65 -16.02 30.62
N TYR A 270 16.82 -16.27 30.04
CA TYR A 270 16.98 -16.08 28.60
C TYR A 270 16.15 -17.09 27.80
N LYS A 271 16.31 -18.39 28.02
CA LYS A 271 15.66 -19.44 27.21
C LYS A 271 14.14 -19.43 27.34
N ARG A 272 13.61 -19.23 28.54
CA ARG A 272 12.18 -19.35 28.83
C ARG A 272 11.42 -18.04 28.69
N LEU A 273 12.00 -16.89 29.03
CA LEU A 273 11.29 -15.64 29.16
C LEU A 273 11.70 -14.58 28.14
N ILE A 274 13.01 -14.43 27.87
CA ILE A 274 13.53 -13.37 27.01
C ILE A 274 13.48 -13.79 25.54
N ALA A 275 14.13 -14.90 25.20
CA ALA A 275 14.30 -15.33 23.80
C ALA A 275 12.98 -15.45 23.02
N PRO A 276 11.92 -16.13 23.53
CA PRO A 276 10.67 -16.25 22.79
C PRO A 276 9.97 -14.89 22.55
N SER A 277 10.16 -13.95 23.48
CA SER A 277 9.60 -12.61 23.38
C SER A 277 10.36 -11.76 22.38
N ILE A 278 11.70 -11.77 22.44
CA ILE A 278 12.56 -11.00 21.53
C ILE A 278 12.45 -11.54 20.09
N GLU A 279 12.43 -12.87 19.93
CA GLU A 279 12.20 -13.49 18.62
C GLU A 279 10.90 -13.02 17.99
N ARG A 280 9.80 -13.03 18.75
CA ARG A 280 8.50 -12.53 18.28
C ARG A 280 8.56 -11.05 17.95
N ASP A 281 9.20 -10.23 18.77
CA ASP A 281 9.33 -8.78 18.53
C ASP A 281 10.09 -8.52 17.22
N ILE A 282 11.21 -9.22 17.01
CA ILE A 282 12.02 -9.11 15.77
C ILE A 282 11.25 -9.62 14.56
N ARG A 283 10.57 -10.77 14.66
CA ARG A 283 9.75 -11.30 13.57
C ARG A 283 8.62 -10.36 13.19
N ASN A 284 7.98 -9.73 14.18
CA ASN A 284 6.94 -8.73 13.94
C ASN A 284 7.50 -7.50 13.25
N GLU A 285 8.63 -6.96 13.72
CA GLU A 285 9.29 -5.80 13.13
C GLU A 285 9.72 -6.05 11.69
N LEU A 286 10.34 -7.20 11.41
CA LEU A 286 10.70 -7.61 10.04
C LEU A 286 9.46 -7.71 9.12
N THR A 287 8.39 -8.28 9.64
CA THR A 287 7.14 -8.44 8.88
C THR A 287 6.46 -7.09 8.63
N GLU A 288 6.46 -6.21 9.61
CA GLU A 288 5.88 -4.86 9.48
C GLU A 288 6.66 -4.01 8.48
N ASN A 289 8.00 -4.02 8.56
CA ASN A 289 8.87 -3.33 7.62
C ASN A 289 8.68 -3.88 6.19
N ALA A 290 8.70 -5.21 6.02
CA ALA A 290 8.48 -5.86 4.73
C ALA A 290 7.10 -5.54 4.13
N SER A 291 6.06 -5.54 4.97
CA SER A 291 4.70 -5.20 4.55
C SER A 291 4.59 -3.73 4.15
N THR A 292 5.18 -2.83 4.90
CA THR A 292 5.17 -1.39 4.60
C THR A 292 5.86 -1.10 3.28
N GLU A 293 7.03 -1.68 3.01
CA GLU A 293 7.72 -1.54 1.73
C GLU A 293 6.91 -2.12 0.56
N ALA A 294 6.33 -3.32 0.74
CA ALA A 294 5.49 -3.95 -0.28
C ALA A 294 4.23 -3.13 -0.58
N ILE A 295 3.57 -2.58 0.45
CA ILE A 295 2.38 -1.73 0.27
C ILE A 295 2.71 -0.46 -0.51
N LYS A 296 3.89 0.15 -0.31
CA LYS A 296 4.34 1.28 -1.13
C LYS A 296 4.46 0.91 -2.61
N VAL A 297 5.05 -0.26 -2.90
CA VAL A 297 5.15 -0.77 -4.29
C VAL A 297 3.76 -1.02 -4.87
N PHE A 298 2.87 -1.65 -4.11
CA PHE A 298 1.48 -1.90 -4.55
C PHE A 298 0.73 -0.59 -4.82
N GLY A 299 0.92 0.41 -3.96
CA GLY A 299 0.34 1.74 -4.16
C GLY A 299 0.81 2.39 -5.47
N LYS A 300 2.10 2.30 -5.78
CA LYS A 300 2.65 2.81 -7.04
C LYS A 300 2.09 2.06 -8.25
N ASN A 301 2.05 0.72 -8.19
CA ASN A 301 1.46 -0.10 -9.25
C ASN A 301 -0.02 0.23 -9.47
N LEU A 302 -0.78 0.40 -8.39
CA LEU A 302 -2.19 0.78 -8.48
C LEU A 302 -2.35 2.19 -9.09
N ALA A 303 -1.56 3.16 -8.66
CA ALA A 303 -1.59 4.50 -9.22
C ALA A 303 -1.34 4.50 -10.73
N GLN A 304 -0.39 3.69 -11.21
CA GLN A 304 -0.11 3.56 -12.64
C GLN A 304 -1.27 2.92 -13.42
N LEU A 305 -1.91 1.90 -12.85
CA LEU A 305 -3.11 1.30 -13.46
C LEU A 305 -4.26 2.31 -13.58
N LEU A 306 -4.50 3.09 -12.53
CA LEU A 306 -5.54 4.11 -12.50
C LEU A 306 -5.24 5.28 -13.44
N MET A 307 -3.96 5.59 -13.62
CA MET A 307 -3.48 6.68 -14.48
C MET A 307 -3.33 6.29 -15.95
N GLN A 308 -3.66 5.07 -16.34
CA GLN A 308 -3.61 4.67 -17.76
C GLN A 308 -4.51 5.59 -18.60
N PRO A 309 -4.02 6.06 -19.77
CA PRO A 309 -4.80 6.92 -20.65
C PRO A 309 -6.08 6.22 -21.14
N PRO A 310 -7.21 6.89 -21.08
CA PRO A 310 -8.46 6.37 -21.62
C PRO A 310 -8.40 6.28 -23.14
N ILE A 311 -9.02 5.25 -23.74
CA ILE A 311 -9.23 5.13 -25.18
C ILE A 311 -10.67 5.53 -25.47
N ALA A 312 -10.92 6.84 -25.49
CA ALA A 312 -12.26 7.38 -25.68
C ALA A 312 -12.73 7.31 -27.14
N GLY A 313 -14.04 7.40 -27.34
CA GLY A 313 -14.66 7.55 -28.66
C GLY A 313 -14.76 6.29 -29.51
N GLN A 314 -14.43 5.11 -28.94
CA GLN A 314 -14.47 3.81 -29.64
C GLN A 314 -15.69 2.99 -29.25
N VAL A 315 -16.23 2.22 -30.20
CA VAL A 315 -17.14 1.12 -29.91
C VAL A 315 -16.32 -0.12 -29.61
N VAL A 316 -16.45 -0.63 -28.39
CA VAL A 316 -15.60 -1.69 -27.86
C VAL A 316 -16.36 -2.99 -27.67
N LEU A 317 -15.78 -4.09 -28.13
CA LEU A 317 -16.21 -5.45 -27.79
C LEU A 317 -15.39 -5.95 -26.59
N GLY A 318 -15.99 -6.07 -25.42
CA GLY A 318 -15.39 -6.74 -24.28
C GLY A 318 -15.50 -8.26 -24.45
N TRP A 319 -14.40 -8.94 -24.23
CA TRP A 319 -14.29 -10.39 -24.32
C TRP A 319 -13.77 -10.95 -23.00
N ASP A 320 -14.64 -11.60 -22.27
CA ASP A 320 -14.30 -12.33 -21.06
C ASP A 320 -13.99 -13.80 -21.42
N PRO A 321 -12.70 -14.19 -21.47
CA PRO A 321 -12.30 -15.52 -21.92
C PRO A 321 -12.68 -16.59 -20.91
N ALA A 322 -13.15 -17.74 -21.40
CA ALA A 322 -13.40 -18.92 -20.57
C ALA A 322 -13.35 -20.19 -21.40
N PHE A 323 -13.05 -21.31 -20.76
CA PHE A 323 -13.11 -22.63 -21.41
C PHE A 323 -14.53 -23.19 -21.41
N ARG A 324 -14.90 -23.96 -20.40
CA ARG A 324 -16.14 -24.75 -20.36
C ARG A 324 -17.43 -23.93 -20.43
N THR A 325 -17.46 -22.78 -19.78
CA THR A 325 -18.67 -21.94 -19.64
C THR A 325 -18.93 -21.04 -20.85
N GLY A 326 -18.04 -21.05 -21.85
CA GLY A 326 -18.07 -20.16 -23.00
C GLY A 326 -17.56 -18.76 -22.70
N CYS A 327 -17.03 -18.10 -23.72
CA CYS A 327 -16.57 -16.71 -23.65
C CYS A 327 -17.79 -15.78 -23.66
N LYS A 328 -17.84 -14.81 -22.75
CA LYS A 328 -18.88 -13.80 -22.66
C LYS A 328 -18.43 -12.55 -23.41
N LEU A 329 -19.29 -12.05 -24.25
CA LEU A 329 -19.06 -10.84 -25.04
C LEU A 329 -20.03 -9.75 -24.65
N ALA A 330 -19.55 -8.50 -24.60
CA ALA A 330 -20.38 -7.32 -24.43
C ALA A 330 -19.95 -6.21 -25.39
N VAL A 331 -20.87 -5.67 -26.16
CA VAL A 331 -20.63 -4.51 -27.02
C VAL A 331 -21.00 -3.25 -26.26
N VAL A 332 -20.06 -2.32 -26.12
CA VAL A 332 -20.32 -1.00 -25.52
C VAL A 332 -20.06 0.10 -26.53
N ASP A 333 -20.92 1.10 -26.55
CA ASP A 333 -20.73 2.28 -27.40
C ASP A 333 -19.65 3.23 -26.83
N ALA A 334 -19.36 4.29 -27.54
CA ALA A 334 -18.35 5.29 -27.15
C ALA A 334 -18.63 5.98 -25.79
N THR A 335 -19.84 5.87 -25.26
CA THR A 335 -20.25 6.43 -23.96
C THR A 335 -20.21 5.39 -22.84
N GLY A 336 -19.89 4.14 -23.15
CA GLY A 336 -19.90 3.02 -22.20
C GLY A 336 -21.26 2.37 -22.01
N LYS A 337 -22.28 2.73 -22.81
CA LYS A 337 -23.60 2.07 -22.79
C LYS A 337 -23.52 0.71 -23.46
N VAL A 338 -24.07 -0.30 -22.82
CA VAL A 338 -24.14 -1.68 -23.39
C VAL A 338 -25.18 -1.70 -24.50
N LEU A 339 -24.75 -2.17 -25.69
CA LEU A 339 -25.60 -2.31 -26.88
C LEU A 339 -26.08 -3.76 -27.06
N ASP A 340 -25.22 -4.74 -26.76
CA ASP A 340 -25.51 -6.15 -26.95
C ASP A 340 -24.62 -7.04 -26.06
N THR A 341 -25.09 -8.23 -25.75
CA THR A 341 -24.30 -9.27 -25.06
C THR A 341 -24.57 -10.62 -25.68
N VAL A 342 -23.52 -11.46 -25.81
CA VAL A 342 -23.64 -12.79 -26.36
C VAL A 342 -22.63 -13.74 -25.73
N VAL A 343 -22.93 -15.04 -25.71
CA VAL A 343 -22.00 -16.09 -25.29
C VAL A 343 -21.59 -16.90 -26.51
N ILE A 344 -20.29 -17.14 -26.65
CA ILE A 344 -19.70 -17.94 -27.72
C ILE A 344 -18.83 -19.05 -27.15
N TYR A 345 -18.60 -20.12 -27.89
CA TYR A 345 -17.88 -21.30 -27.42
C TYR A 345 -16.67 -21.66 -28.32
N PRO A 346 -15.72 -20.74 -28.54
CA PRO A 346 -14.59 -20.96 -29.43
C PRO A 346 -13.50 -21.86 -28.84
N THR A 347 -13.49 -21.99 -27.51
CA THR A 347 -12.45 -22.68 -26.72
C THR A 347 -12.86 -24.09 -26.33
N ALA A 348 -11.90 -24.89 -25.84
CA ALA A 348 -12.18 -26.25 -25.35
C ALA A 348 -13.21 -26.23 -24.19
N PRO A 349 -14.06 -27.26 -24.06
CA PRO A 349 -14.11 -28.48 -24.89
C PRO A 349 -14.94 -28.35 -26.17
N GLN A 350 -15.73 -27.29 -26.35
CA GLN A 350 -16.67 -27.16 -27.47
C GLN A 350 -15.99 -26.85 -28.80
N ASN A 351 -14.92 -26.05 -28.83
CA ASN A 351 -14.12 -25.69 -30.01
C ASN A 351 -14.93 -25.23 -31.24
N LYS A 352 -16.03 -24.48 -31.02
CA LYS A 352 -16.90 -23.95 -32.08
C LYS A 352 -16.33 -22.66 -32.68
N VAL A 353 -15.11 -22.73 -33.21
CA VAL A 353 -14.34 -21.56 -33.67
C VAL A 353 -15.04 -20.81 -34.80
N GLU A 354 -15.48 -21.52 -35.85
CA GLU A 354 -16.09 -20.88 -37.03
C GLU A 354 -17.47 -20.25 -36.71
N GLU A 355 -18.25 -20.89 -35.83
CA GLU A 355 -19.50 -20.32 -35.34
C GLU A 355 -19.24 -19.02 -34.56
N ALA A 356 -18.25 -19.03 -33.67
CA ALA A 356 -17.83 -17.87 -32.90
C ALA A 356 -17.34 -16.72 -33.80
N LYS A 357 -16.46 -17.00 -34.77
CA LYS A 357 -15.99 -15.98 -35.74
C LYS A 357 -17.16 -15.35 -36.50
N LYS A 358 -18.13 -16.15 -36.92
CA LYS A 358 -19.32 -15.66 -37.65
C LYS A 358 -20.13 -14.69 -36.79
N VAL A 359 -20.34 -15.01 -35.51
CA VAL A 359 -21.05 -14.15 -34.55
C VAL A 359 -20.31 -12.84 -34.37
N VAL A 360 -18.99 -12.89 -34.11
CA VAL A 360 -18.19 -11.68 -33.84
C VAL A 360 -18.12 -10.79 -35.09
N LYS A 361 -17.95 -11.34 -36.31
CA LYS A 361 -17.99 -10.59 -37.57
C LYS A 361 -19.34 -9.88 -37.78
N ALA A 362 -20.43 -10.55 -37.42
CA ALA A 362 -21.77 -9.93 -37.47
C ALA A 362 -21.91 -8.76 -36.49
N LEU A 363 -21.39 -8.90 -35.27
CA LEU A 363 -21.38 -7.82 -34.27
C LEU A 363 -20.53 -6.63 -34.74
N ILE A 364 -19.33 -6.89 -35.30
CA ILE A 364 -18.46 -5.85 -35.85
C ILE A 364 -19.20 -5.01 -36.88
N LYS A 365 -19.84 -5.65 -37.85
CA LYS A 365 -20.62 -4.97 -38.91
C LYS A 365 -21.84 -4.24 -38.36
N LYS A 366 -22.57 -4.86 -37.44
CA LYS A 366 -23.83 -4.31 -36.91
C LYS A 366 -23.60 -3.04 -36.08
N TYR A 367 -22.54 -3.03 -35.26
CA TYR A 367 -22.31 -1.96 -34.27
C TYR A 367 -21.11 -1.07 -34.61
N GLY A 368 -20.36 -1.36 -35.68
CA GLY A 368 -19.18 -0.59 -36.04
C GLY A 368 -18.07 -0.70 -34.99
N ILE A 369 -17.85 -1.91 -34.48
CA ILE A 369 -16.80 -2.17 -33.48
C ILE A 369 -15.44 -1.86 -34.09
N THR A 370 -14.62 -1.09 -33.39
CA THR A 370 -13.27 -0.70 -33.79
C THR A 370 -12.18 -1.28 -32.89
N LEU A 371 -12.56 -1.72 -31.69
CA LEU A 371 -11.62 -2.25 -30.71
C LEU A 371 -12.21 -3.49 -30.01
N ILE A 372 -11.38 -4.54 -29.87
CA ILE A 372 -11.70 -5.73 -29.07
C ILE A 372 -10.82 -5.72 -27.82
N SER A 373 -11.43 -5.70 -26.66
CA SER A 373 -10.78 -5.78 -25.35
C SER A 373 -10.90 -7.18 -24.79
N ILE A 374 -9.77 -7.92 -24.76
CA ILE A 374 -9.72 -9.31 -24.30
C ILE A 374 -9.17 -9.35 -22.87
N GLY A 375 -9.90 -9.95 -21.94
CA GLY A 375 -9.42 -10.17 -20.58
C GLY A 375 -8.17 -11.06 -20.55
N ASN A 376 -7.26 -10.82 -19.63
CA ASN A 376 -5.99 -11.54 -19.51
C ASN A 376 -6.02 -12.78 -18.61
N GLY A 377 -7.19 -13.29 -18.27
CA GLY A 377 -7.38 -14.46 -17.41
C GLY A 377 -7.33 -15.80 -18.14
N THR A 378 -8.08 -16.75 -17.60
CA THR A 378 -8.16 -18.11 -18.15
C THR A 378 -8.66 -18.11 -19.60
N ALA A 379 -8.03 -18.89 -20.49
CA ALA A 379 -8.33 -18.96 -21.93
C ALA A 379 -8.10 -17.65 -22.75
N SER A 380 -7.36 -16.68 -22.17
CA SER A 380 -7.01 -15.44 -22.86
C SER A 380 -6.19 -15.68 -24.13
N ARG A 381 -5.23 -16.59 -24.06
CA ARG A 381 -4.34 -16.96 -25.18
C ARG A 381 -5.12 -17.55 -26.35
N GLU A 382 -5.97 -18.52 -26.07
CA GLU A 382 -6.79 -19.19 -27.08
C GLU A 382 -7.74 -18.18 -27.73
N SER A 383 -8.34 -17.30 -26.90
CA SER A 383 -9.22 -16.23 -27.39
C SER A 383 -8.48 -15.23 -28.27
N GLU A 384 -7.28 -14.80 -27.87
CA GLU A 384 -6.43 -13.90 -28.63
C GLU A 384 -6.09 -14.47 -30.02
N GLN A 385 -5.70 -15.75 -30.08
CA GLN A 385 -5.37 -16.41 -31.36
C GLN A 385 -6.58 -16.43 -32.30
N ILE A 386 -7.76 -16.75 -31.77
CA ILE A 386 -8.99 -16.77 -32.56
C ILE A 386 -9.33 -15.37 -33.10
N VAL A 387 -9.18 -14.33 -32.26
CA VAL A 387 -9.41 -12.95 -32.67
C VAL A 387 -8.43 -12.55 -33.79
N VAL A 388 -7.14 -12.85 -33.63
CA VAL A 388 -6.11 -12.53 -34.65
C VAL A 388 -6.39 -13.22 -35.97
N ASP A 389 -6.73 -14.51 -35.95
CA ASP A 389 -7.07 -15.25 -37.19
C ASP A 389 -8.33 -14.66 -37.82
N MET A 390 -9.31 -14.28 -37.04
CA MET A 390 -10.53 -13.63 -37.55
C MET A 390 -10.23 -12.24 -38.16
N LEU A 391 -9.35 -11.45 -37.54
CA LEU A 391 -8.98 -10.13 -38.06
C LEU A 391 -8.33 -10.18 -39.44
N LYS A 392 -7.61 -11.26 -39.77
CA LYS A 392 -7.07 -11.49 -41.12
C LYS A 392 -8.13 -11.73 -42.18
N GLU A 393 -9.34 -12.13 -41.77
CA GLU A 393 -10.45 -12.50 -42.65
C GLU A 393 -11.43 -11.35 -42.94
N ILE A 394 -11.26 -10.20 -42.24
CA ILE A 394 -12.16 -9.03 -42.36
C ILE A 394 -11.45 -7.82 -42.97
N LYS A 395 -12.21 -6.89 -43.51
CA LYS A 395 -11.67 -5.64 -44.11
C LYS A 395 -11.85 -4.43 -43.18
N GLU A 396 -12.68 -4.56 -42.16
CA GLU A 396 -12.95 -3.53 -41.19
C GLU A 396 -11.68 -3.25 -40.37
N PRO A 397 -11.34 -1.98 -40.08
CA PRO A 397 -10.13 -1.61 -39.34
C PRO A 397 -10.33 -1.84 -37.83
N VAL A 398 -10.34 -3.09 -37.42
CA VAL A 398 -10.49 -3.50 -36.01
C VAL A 398 -9.14 -3.84 -35.43
N GLN A 399 -8.87 -3.30 -34.24
CA GLN A 399 -7.68 -3.64 -33.44
C GLN A 399 -8.10 -4.39 -32.18
N TYR A 400 -7.15 -5.00 -31.48
CA TYR A 400 -7.41 -5.60 -30.19
C TYR A 400 -6.37 -5.18 -29.16
N VAL A 401 -6.72 -5.35 -27.89
CA VAL A 401 -5.84 -5.13 -26.73
C VAL A 401 -6.12 -6.17 -25.67
N ILE A 402 -5.07 -6.66 -25.02
CA ILE A 402 -5.21 -7.49 -23.83
C ILE A 402 -5.39 -6.59 -22.63
N THR A 403 -6.49 -6.75 -21.94
CA THR A 403 -6.89 -5.90 -20.81
C THR A 403 -6.73 -6.66 -19.50
N ASN A 404 -6.13 -6.01 -18.51
CA ASN A 404 -6.06 -6.58 -17.16
C ASN A 404 -7.48 -6.69 -16.57
N GLU A 405 -7.94 -7.92 -16.33
CA GLU A 405 -9.28 -8.20 -15.78
C GLU A 405 -9.30 -8.32 -14.25
N ALA A 406 -8.18 -8.02 -13.57
CA ALA A 406 -8.09 -8.12 -12.11
C ALA A 406 -9.28 -7.41 -11.44
N GLY A 407 -9.91 -8.10 -10.51
CA GLY A 407 -11.10 -7.62 -9.79
C GLY A 407 -12.41 -7.61 -10.59
N ALA A 408 -12.43 -7.94 -11.90
CA ALA A 408 -13.66 -7.96 -12.69
C ALA A 408 -14.68 -8.99 -12.14
N SER A 409 -14.20 -10.13 -11.67
CA SER A 409 -15.03 -11.15 -11.01
C SER A 409 -15.61 -10.65 -9.68
N VAL A 410 -14.84 -9.87 -8.92
CA VAL A 410 -15.31 -9.27 -7.66
C VAL A 410 -16.39 -8.22 -7.95
N TYR A 411 -16.15 -7.35 -8.94
CA TYR A 411 -17.15 -6.37 -9.38
C TYR A 411 -18.43 -7.05 -9.85
N SER A 412 -18.34 -8.01 -10.78
CA SER A 412 -19.50 -8.65 -11.40
C SER A 412 -20.43 -9.37 -10.41
N ALA A 413 -19.88 -9.87 -9.30
CA ALA A 413 -20.62 -10.48 -8.20
C ALA A 413 -21.10 -9.47 -7.13
N SER A 414 -20.71 -8.20 -7.24
CA SER A 414 -21.02 -7.18 -6.24
C SER A 414 -22.47 -6.71 -6.30
N LYS A 415 -22.93 -6.13 -5.18
CA LYS A 415 -24.24 -5.46 -5.11
C LYS A 415 -24.31 -4.29 -6.10
N LEU A 416 -23.22 -3.54 -6.25
CA LEU A 416 -23.14 -2.42 -7.19
C LEU A 416 -23.41 -2.89 -8.63
N ALA A 417 -22.74 -3.95 -9.08
CA ALA A 417 -22.94 -4.48 -10.42
C ALA A 417 -24.37 -5.03 -10.63
N THR A 418 -24.99 -5.57 -9.57
CA THR A 418 -26.39 -6.01 -9.61
C THR A 418 -27.35 -4.82 -9.72
N GLU A 419 -27.09 -3.73 -9.02
CA GLU A 419 -27.87 -2.50 -9.14
C GLU A 419 -27.70 -1.83 -10.52
N GLU A 420 -26.47 -1.86 -11.08
CA GLU A 420 -26.15 -1.29 -12.41
C GLU A 420 -26.75 -2.12 -13.56
N PHE A 421 -26.72 -3.45 -13.43
CA PHE A 421 -27.20 -4.39 -14.43
C PHE A 421 -28.05 -5.51 -13.80
N PRO A 422 -29.29 -5.22 -13.37
CA PRO A 422 -30.13 -6.19 -12.66
C PRO A 422 -30.51 -7.41 -13.51
N ASN A 423 -30.55 -7.25 -14.84
CA ASN A 423 -30.96 -8.30 -15.78
C ASN A 423 -29.78 -9.08 -16.38
N PHE A 424 -28.52 -8.73 -16.04
CA PHE A 424 -27.33 -9.41 -16.53
C PHE A 424 -26.87 -10.45 -15.54
N ASP A 425 -26.35 -11.55 -16.07
CA ASP A 425 -25.58 -12.51 -15.27
C ASP A 425 -24.16 -11.99 -14.96
N VAL A 426 -23.44 -12.73 -14.13
CA VAL A 426 -22.08 -12.38 -13.69
C VAL A 426 -21.11 -12.27 -14.88
N GLY A 427 -21.24 -13.14 -15.89
CA GLY A 427 -20.37 -13.13 -17.06
C GLY A 427 -20.64 -11.93 -17.98
N GLN A 428 -21.90 -11.56 -18.18
CA GLN A 428 -22.25 -10.36 -18.96
C GLN A 428 -21.73 -9.07 -18.29
N ARG A 429 -21.82 -8.99 -16.96
CA ARG A 429 -21.26 -7.87 -16.17
C ARG A 429 -19.75 -7.82 -16.27
N SER A 430 -19.08 -8.98 -16.22
CA SER A 430 -17.61 -9.08 -16.36
C SER A 430 -17.15 -8.60 -17.74
N ALA A 431 -17.74 -9.09 -18.82
CA ALA A 431 -17.43 -8.68 -20.18
C ALA A 431 -17.67 -7.17 -20.40
N THR A 432 -18.76 -6.63 -19.83
CA THR A 432 -19.04 -5.19 -19.84
C THR A 432 -17.94 -4.40 -19.12
N SER A 433 -17.49 -4.85 -17.96
CA SER A 433 -16.42 -4.21 -17.21
C SER A 433 -15.10 -4.22 -17.99
N ILE A 434 -14.76 -5.34 -18.64
CA ILE A 434 -13.56 -5.47 -19.48
C ILE A 434 -13.58 -4.47 -20.64
N ALA A 435 -14.74 -4.28 -21.28
CA ALA A 435 -14.87 -3.28 -22.35
C ALA A 435 -14.73 -1.85 -21.85
N ARG A 436 -15.42 -1.48 -20.77
CA ARG A 436 -15.41 -0.13 -20.20
C ARG A 436 -14.06 0.24 -19.61
N ARG A 437 -13.31 -0.74 -19.10
CA ARG A 437 -11.98 -0.56 -18.51
C ARG A 437 -10.97 -0.01 -19.50
N VAL A 438 -11.11 -0.33 -20.79
CA VAL A 438 -10.29 0.27 -21.85
C VAL A 438 -10.71 1.70 -22.17
N GLN A 439 -12.01 1.98 -22.11
CA GLN A 439 -12.54 3.30 -22.39
C GLN A 439 -12.14 4.33 -21.33
N ASP A 440 -12.28 3.99 -20.04
CA ASP A 440 -11.79 4.78 -18.91
C ASP A 440 -11.42 3.87 -17.73
N PRO A 441 -10.11 3.52 -17.58
CA PRO A 441 -9.64 2.65 -16.51
C PRO A 441 -10.00 3.16 -15.12
N LEU A 442 -9.84 4.46 -14.85
CA LEU A 442 -10.12 5.05 -13.55
C LEU A 442 -11.60 4.93 -13.19
N ALA A 443 -12.49 5.34 -14.09
CA ALA A 443 -13.93 5.32 -13.86
C ALA A 443 -14.48 3.92 -13.59
N GLU A 444 -13.86 2.90 -14.17
CA GLU A 444 -14.27 1.51 -13.97
C GLU A 444 -13.61 0.87 -12.73
N LEU A 445 -12.31 1.09 -12.52
CA LEU A 445 -11.56 0.48 -11.41
C LEU A 445 -11.98 0.99 -10.03
N VAL A 446 -12.48 2.21 -9.90
CA VAL A 446 -13.01 2.73 -8.63
C VAL A 446 -14.25 1.99 -8.11
N LYS A 447 -14.91 1.20 -8.97
CA LYS A 447 -16.05 0.33 -8.60
C LYS A 447 -15.59 -0.92 -7.83
N ILE A 448 -14.30 -1.20 -7.84
CA ILE A 448 -13.68 -2.40 -7.25
C ILE A 448 -12.95 -1.99 -5.98
N GLU A 449 -13.07 -2.80 -4.92
CA GLU A 449 -12.27 -2.60 -3.72
C GLU A 449 -10.77 -2.68 -4.09
N PRO A 450 -9.95 -1.65 -3.78
CA PRO A 450 -8.58 -1.55 -4.29
C PRO A 450 -7.71 -2.78 -4.04
N LYS A 451 -7.86 -3.42 -2.88
CA LYS A 451 -7.13 -4.67 -2.55
C LYS A 451 -7.50 -5.88 -3.42
N ALA A 452 -8.62 -5.82 -4.15
CA ALA A 452 -9.05 -6.88 -5.07
C ALA A 452 -8.46 -6.73 -6.49
N ILE A 453 -7.73 -5.65 -6.77
CA ILE A 453 -7.15 -5.38 -8.09
C ILE A 453 -5.87 -6.20 -8.35
N GLY A 454 -5.30 -6.87 -7.36
CA GLY A 454 -4.18 -7.78 -7.58
C GLY A 454 -2.87 -7.10 -8.01
N VAL A 455 -2.54 -5.96 -7.40
CA VAL A 455 -1.38 -5.12 -7.76
C VAL A 455 -0.05 -5.56 -7.16
N GLY A 456 -0.03 -6.64 -6.37
CA GLY A 456 1.21 -7.09 -5.73
C GLY A 456 1.20 -8.53 -5.22
N GLN A 457 2.40 -9.06 -5.07
CA GLN A 457 2.64 -10.38 -4.51
C GLN A 457 2.48 -10.35 -2.98
N TYR A 458 1.98 -11.43 -2.38
CA TYR A 458 1.76 -11.55 -0.92
C TYR A 458 0.76 -10.55 -0.30
N GLN A 459 -0.02 -9.83 -1.09
CA GLN A 459 -0.97 -8.83 -0.56
C GLN A 459 -2.02 -9.42 0.41
N HIS A 460 -2.33 -10.72 0.31
CA HIS A 460 -3.24 -11.41 1.22
C HIS A 460 -2.59 -11.84 2.56
N ASP A 461 -1.26 -11.73 2.68
CA ASP A 461 -0.51 -12.16 3.86
C ASP A 461 -0.16 -11.01 4.81
N MET A 462 -0.45 -9.77 4.42
CA MET A 462 -0.17 -8.58 5.23
C MET A 462 -1.42 -8.04 5.96
N ASN A 463 -1.21 -7.03 6.80
CA ASN A 463 -2.30 -6.38 7.52
C ASN A 463 -3.32 -5.77 6.55
N GLN A 464 -4.51 -6.37 6.48
CA GLN A 464 -5.56 -5.99 5.54
C GLN A 464 -6.13 -4.58 5.81
N LYS A 465 -6.13 -4.12 7.05
CA LYS A 465 -6.56 -2.76 7.39
C LYS A 465 -5.58 -1.74 6.82
N GLN A 466 -4.29 -1.90 7.09
CA GLN A 466 -3.24 -1.03 6.57
C GLN A 466 -3.21 -1.03 5.04
N LEU A 467 -3.33 -2.20 4.41
CA LEU A 467 -3.41 -2.32 2.96
C LEU A 467 -4.62 -1.56 2.39
N THR A 468 -5.80 -1.72 2.99
CA THR A 468 -7.03 -1.04 2.55
C THR A 468 -6.90 0.49 2.67
N GLU A 469 -6.37 0.97 3.78
CA GLU A 469 -6.17 2.41 4.02
C GLU A 469 -5.16 3.00 3.03
N ALA A 470 -4.02 2.33 2.82
CA ALA A 470 -2.98 2.78 1.90
C ALA A 470 -3.47 2.81 0.44
N LEU A 471 -4.06 1.72 -0.03
CA LEU A 471 -4.56 1.64 -1.42
C LEU A 471 -5.78 2.56 -1.63
N GLY A 472 -6.65 2.72 -0.65
CA GLY A 472 -7.75 3.69 -0.69
C GLY A 472 -7.23 5.11 -0.85
N GLY A 473 -6.16 5.47 -0.13
CA GLY A 473 -5.46 6.74 -0.27
C GLY A 473 -4.90 6.98 -1.68
N VAL A 474 -4.37 5.93 -2.31
CA VAL A 474 -3.88 6.01 -3.70
C VAL A 474 -5.01 6.31 -4.69
N VAL A 475 -6.16 5.65 -4.54
CA VAL A 475 -7.34 5.93 -5.37
C VAL A 475 -7.81 7.36 -5.17
N GLU A 476 -7.94 7.80 -3.92
CA GLU A 476 -8.32 9.18 -3.58
C GLU A 476 -7.36 10.20 -4.21
N ALA A 477 -6.05 10.03 -4.05
CA ALA A 477 -5.05 10.91 -4.64
C ALA A 477 -5.17 10.97 -6.17
N THR A 478 -5.36 9.82 -6.82
CA THR A 478 -5.47 9.73 -8.27
C THR A 478 -6.74 10.41 -8.78
N VAL A 479 -7.89 10.15 -8.17
CA VAL A 479 -9.18 10.76 -8.53
C VAL A 479 -9.11 12.29 -8.43
N ASN A 480 -8.58 12.80 -7.32
CA ASN A 480 -8.45 14.25 -7.12
C ASN A 480 -7.40 14.89 -8.05
N LYS A 481 -6.35 14.15 -8.41
CA LYS A 481 -5.35 14.61 -9.40
C LYS A 481 -5.93 14.73 -10.81
N VAL A 482 -6.74 13.77 -11.24
CA VAL A 482 -7.41 13.77 -12.54
C VAL A 482 -8.53 14.81 -12.58
N GLY A 483 -9.28 14.95 -11.47
CA GLY A 483 -10.49 15.73 -11.40
C GLY A 483 -11.70 14.98 -11.95
N VAL A 484 -12.89 15.36 -11.55
CA VAL A 484 -14.12 14.61 -11.80
C VAL A 484 -15.19 15.50 -12.41
N ASP A 485 -15.78 15.09 -13.54
CA ASP A 485 -16.94 15.77 -14.12
C ASP A 485 -18.19 15.47 -13.28
N LEU A 486 -18.81 16.54 -12.77
CA LEU A 486 -19.94 16.47 -11.86
C LEU A 486 -21.20 15.87 -12.52
N ASN A 487 -21.33 16.04 -13.83
CA ASN A 487 -22.51 15.63 -14.57
C ASN A 487 -22.47 14.20 -15.11
N THR A 488 -21.26 13.61 -15.22
CA THR A 488 -21.09 12.26 -15.79
C THR A 488 -20.61 11.23 -14.79
N ALA A 489 -19.99 11.67 -13.69
CA ALA A 489 -19.39 10.77 -12.71
C ALA A 489 -20.40 9.85 -12.02
N SER A 490 -19.99 8.60 -11.79
CA SER A 490 -20.72 7.66 -10.95
C SER A 490 -20.60 8.00 -9.46
N ALA A 491 -21.51 7.51 -8.62
CA ALA A 491 -21.39 7.65 -7.18
C ALA A 491 -20.08 7.02 -6.64
N SER A 492 -19.64 5.91 -7.24
CA SER A 492 -18.38 5.25 -6.87
C SER A 492 -17.14 6.11 -7.17
N LEU A 493 -17.16 6.90 -8.23
CA LEU A 493 -16.07 7.85 -8.53
C LEU A 493 -16.13 9.05 -7.60
N LEU A 494 -17.33 9.59 -7.38
CA LEU A 494 -17.56 10.76 -6.54
C LEU A 494 -17.16 10.54 -5.07
N GLU A 495 -17.31 9.32 -4.54
CA GLU A 495 -16.96 9.04 -3.13
C GLU A 495 -15.46 9.15 -2.82
N TYR A 496 -14.60 9.14 -3.85
CA TYR A 496 -13.15 9.40 -3.72
C TYR A 496 -12.77 10.88 -3.88
N VAL A 497 -13.74 11.73 -4.21
CA VAL A 497 -13.46 13.17 -4.26
C VAL A 497 -13.30 13.72 -2.83
N SER A 498 -12.28 14.53 -2.64
CA SER A 498 -11.99 15.21 -1.37
C SER A 498 -13.24 15.79 -0.73
N GLY A 499 -13.53 15.44 0.53
CA GLY A 499 -14.69 15.96 1.27
C GLY A 499 -16.05 15.35 0.89
N VAL A 500 -16.11 14.41 -0.04
CA VAL A 500 -17.35 13.74 -0.47
C VAL A 500 -17.47 12.37 0.19
N SER A 501 -18.42 12.21 1.10
CA SER A 501 -18.73 10.90 1.69
C SER A 501 -19.58 10.05 0.74
N LYS A 502 -19.63 8.74 0.97
CA LYS A 502 -20.47 7.81 0.22
C LYS A 502 -21.95 8.24 0.14
N THR A 503 -22.48 8.79 1.22
CA THR A 503 -23.86 9.32 1.26
C THR A 503 -23.99 10.56 0.39
N VAL A 504 -23.02 11.48 0.47
CA VAL A 504 -23.02 12.71 -0.35
C VAL A 504 -22.86 12.38 -1.83
N ALA A 505 -22.01 11.42 -2.19
CA ALA A 505 -21.85 10.96 -3.58
C ALA A 505 -23.19 10.49 -4.18
N LYS A 506 -23.94 9.66 -3.43
CA LYS A 506 -25.30 9.23 -3.85
C LYS A 506 -26.29 10.38 -3.96
N ASN A 507 -26.23 11.33 -3.04
CA ASN A 507 -27.11 12.51 -3.05
C ASN A 507 -26.78 13.44 -4.23
N ILE A 508 -25.52 13.56 -4.65
CA ILE A 508 -25.14 14.30 -5.85
C ILE A 508 -25.79 13.66 -7.10
N VAL A 509 -25.69 12.35 -7.23
CA VAL A 509 -26.30 11.63 -8.35
C VAL A 509 -27.83 11.79 -8.35
N ALA A 510 -28.47 11.59 -7.20
CA ALA A 510 -29.92 11.77 -7.05
C ALA A 510 -30.36 13.22 -7.40
N TYR A 511 -29.65 14.22 -6.90
CA TYR A 511 -29.93 15.61 -7.22
C TYR A 511 -29.88 15.88 -8.74
N ARG A 512 -28.87 15.33 -9.41
CA ARG A 512 -28.70 15.44 -10.87
C ARG A 512 -29.84 14.77 -11.64
N GLU A 513 -30.30 13.62 -11.17
CA GLU A 513 -31.42 12.87 -11.77
C GLU A 513 -32.75 13.63 -11.61
N GLU A 514 -32.98 14.25 -10.46
CA GLU A 514 -34.22 14.97 -10.15
C GLU A 514 -34.26 16.38 -10.74
N ASN A 515 -33.14 17.11 -10.78
CA ASN A 515 -33.07 18.52 -11.11
C ASN A 515 -32.38 18.83 -12.46
N GLY A 516 -31.91 17.78 -13.14
CA GLY A 516 -31.11 17.93 -14.37
C GLY A 516 -29.62 18.19 -14.04
N THR A 517 -28.85 18.46 -15.11
CA THR A 517 -27.41 18.67 -15.01
C THR A 517 -27.06 19.92 -14.17
N PHE A 518 -25.99 19.81 -13.40
CA PHE A 518 -25.42 20.94 -12.69
C PHE A 518 -24.94 21.99 -13.69
N ARG A 519 -25.35 23.25 -13.50
CA ARG A 519 -24.96 24.38 -14.30
C ARG A 519 -23.77 25.15 -13.71
N ASN A 520 -23.51 24.98 -12.41
CA ASN A 520 -22.39 25.59 -11.70
C ASN A 520 -22.11 24.83 -10.40
N ARG A 521 -20.89 25.01 -9.87
CA ARG A 521 -20.45 24.40 -8.59
C ARG A 521 -21.28 24.81 -7.39
N LYS A 522 -21.83 26.05 -7.37
CA LYS A 522 -22.64 26.55 -6.24
C LYS A 522 -23.89 25.72 -6.00
N GLN A 523 -24.42 25.06 -7.04
CA GLN A 523 -25.56 24.17 -6.89
C GLN A 523 -25.28 22.96 -5.98
N LEU A 524 -24.01 22.59 -5.77
CA LEU A 524 -23.62 21.56 -4.80
C LEU A 524 -24.13 21.89 -3.39
N LEU A 525 -24.21 23.15 -3.00
CA LEU A 525 -24.77 23.56 -1.69
C LEU A 525 -26.25 23.24 -1.50
N LYS A 526 -26.97 22.89 -2.59
CA LYS A 526 -28.36 22.43 -2.57
C LYS A 526 -28.46 20.90 -2.38
N VAL A 527 -27.34 20.19 -2.49
CA VAL A 527 -27.30 18.73 -2.33
C VAL A 527 -27.43 18.38 -0.85
N ALA A 528 -28.33 17.45 -0.53
CA ALA A 528 -28.55 16.99 0.84
C ALA A 528 -27.26 16.48 1.50
N LYS A 529 -26.99 16.93 2.72
CA LYS A 529 -25.79 16.61 3.54
C LYS A 529 -24.45 17.14 3.00
N LEU A 530 -24.45 17.97 1.97
CA LEU A 530 -23.27 18.66 1.48
C LEU A 530 -23.26 20.09 2.07
N GLY A 531 -22.59 20.25 3.21
CA GLY A 531 -22.48 21.55 3.88
C GLY A 531 -21.31 22.40 3.37
N PRO A 532 -21.15 23.64 3.86
CA PRO A 532 -20.10 24.58 3.44
C PRO A 532 -18.68 24.01 3.52
N LYS A 533 -18.36 23.26 4.58
CA LYS A 533 -17.02 22.65 4.74
C LYS A 533 -16.77 21.57 3.67
N ALA A 534 -17.74 20.71 3.40
CA ALA A 534 -17.63 19.72 2.33
C ALA A 534 -17.51 20.37 0.96
N PHE A 535 -18.26 21.45 0.71
CA PHE A 535 -18.15 22.26 -0.51
C PHE A 535 -16.75 22.84 -0.69
N GLU A 536 -16.18 23.45 0.36
CA GLU A 536 -14.79 23.94 0.33
C GLU A 536 -13.81 22.84 -0.06
N GLN A 537 -13.96 21.65 0.52
CA GLN A 537 -13.03 20.54 0.27
C GLN A 537 -13.17 19.93 -1.14
N CYS A 538 -14.38 19.90 -1.73
CA CYS A 538 -14.63 19.19 -2.98
C CYS A 538 -14.70 20.07 -4.23
N ALA A 539 -15.07 21.35 -4.10
CA ALA A 539 -15.45 22.18 -5.24
C ALA A 539 -14.38 22.30 -6.33
N GLY A 540 -13.11 22.42 -5.95
CA GLY A 540 -12.01 22.55 -6.91
C GLY A 540 -11.70 21.27 -7.69
N PHE A 541 -12.10 20.10 -7.17
CA PHE A 541 -11.90 18.81 -7.81
C PHE A 541 -13.07 18.36 -8.68
N LEU A 542 -14.24 18.97 -8.49
CA LEU A 542 -15.45 18.73 -9.28
C LEU A 542 -15.55 19.76 -10.40
N ARG A 543 -15.74 19.30 -11.61
CA ARG A 543 -15.79 20.14 -12.81
C ARG A 543 -17.19 20.17 -13.41
N VAL A 544 -17.59 21.34 -13.93
CA VAL A 544 -18.85 21.54 -14.66
C VAL A 544 -18.52 22.13 -16.03
N SER A 545 -18.54 21.27 -17.05
CA SER A 545 -18.28 21.68 -18.43
C SER A 545 -19.53 22.28 -19.07
N GLY A 546 -19.39 23.42 -19.76
CA GLY A 546 -20.51 24.08 -20.47
C GLY A 546 -21.58 24.68 -19.55
N GLY A 547 -21.23 24.96 -18.29
CA GLY A 547 -22.09 25.60 -17.30
C GLY A 547 -22.15 27.12 -17.41
N ASP A 548 -22.73 27.76 -16.37
CA ASP A 548 -22.91 29.21 -16.31
C ASP A 548 -21.64 29.97 -15.92
N GLU A 549 -20.74 29.30 -15.19
CA GLU A 549 -19.44 29.82 -14.75
C GLU A 549 -18.30 29.10 -15.47
N PRO A 550 -17.57 29.73 -16.37
CA PRO A 550 -16.50 29.07 -17.13
C PRO A 550 -15.37 28.52 -16.26
N LEU A 551 -15.06 29.14 -15.12
CA LEU A 551 -14.04 28.69 -14.21
C LEU A 551 -14.41 27.36 -13.53
N ASP A 552 -15.69 26.98 -13.49
CA ASP A 552 -16.14 25.69 -12.96
C ASP A 552 -15.69 24.52 -13.82
N ALA A 553 -15.24 24.74 -15.06
CA ALA A 553 -14.64 23.72 -15.91
C ALA A 553 -13.13 23.49 -15.62
N THR A 554 -12.53 24.29 -14.73
CA THR A 554 -11.10 24.26 -14.40
C THR A 554 -10.84 23.66 -13.03
N GLY A 555 -9.55 23.46 -12.70
CA GLY A 555 -9.09 23.13 -11.33
C GLY A 555 -8.93 24.33 -10.41
N VAL A 556 -9.32 25.55 -10.85
CA VAL A 556 -9.29 26.75 -10.00
C VAL A 556 -10.34 26.63 -8.91
N HIS A 557 -9.95 26.92 -7.67
CA HIS A 557 -10.87 26.84 -6.53
C HIS A 557 -11.78 28.07 -6.48
N PRO A 558 -13.08 27.92 -6.15
CA PRO A 558 -14.02 29.06 -6.07
C PRO A 558 -13.58 30.20 -5.15
N GLU A 559 -12.79 29.94 -4.12
CA GLU A 559 -12.26 30.97 -3.22
C GLU A 559 -11.35 32.00 -3.92
N THR A 560 -10.79 31.66 -5.09
CA THR A 560 -9.87 32.53 -5.84
C THR A 560 -10.48 33.04 -7.16
N TYR A 561 -11.79 32.91 -7.36
CA TYR A 561 -12.44 33.33 -8.60
C TYR A 561 -12.36 34.86 -8.81
N LYS A 562 -12.47 35.64 -7.74
CA LYS A 562 -12.34 37.10 -7.80
C LYS A 562 -10.96 37.51 -8.29
N GLU A 563 -9.92 36.95 -7.68
CA GLU A 563 -8.52 37.22 -8.01
C GLU A 563 -8.18 36.72 -9.43
N THR A 564 -8.72 35.58 -9.83
CA THR A 564 -8.59 35.05 -11.20
C THR A 564 -9.25 35.97 -12.22
N GLY A 565 -10.42 36.52 -11.92
CA GLY A 565 -11.09 37.51 -12.76
C GLY A 565 -10.30 38.83 -12.90
N MET A 566 -9.68 39.29 -11.80
CA MET A 566 -8.77 40.42 -11.80
C MET A 566 -7.52 40.15 -12.64
N LEU A 567 -6.90 38.98 -12.50
CA LEU A 567 -5.77 38.54 -13.33
C LEU A 567 -6.09 38.60 -14.81
N LEU A 568 -7.21 37.99 -15.21
CA LEU A 568 -7.64 37.97 -16.62
C LEU A 568 -7.85 39.37 -17.14
N LYS A 569 -8.54 40.25 -16.38
CA LYS A 569 -8.77 41.62 -16.75
C LYS A 569 -7.46 42.42 -16.94
N ASN A 570 -6.49 42.24 -16.05
CA ASN A 570 -5.15 42.84 -16.13
C ASN A 570 -4.41 42.42 -17.41
N LEU A 571 -4.63 41.20 -17.87
CA LEU A 571 -4.01 40.63 -19.08
C LEU A 571 -4.84 40.88 -20.36
N GLY A 572 -5.97 41.57 -20.24
CA GLY A 572 -6.85 41.92 -21.37
C GLY A 572 -7.81 40.82 -21.79
N TYR A 573 -8.16 39.91 -20.90
CA TYR A 573 -9.09 38.79 -21.12
C TYR A 573 -10.34 38.91 -20.25
N SER A 574 -11.39 38.18 -20.63
CA SER A 574 -12.58 37.96 -19.81
C SER A 574 -12.74 36.49 -19.46
N THR A 575 -13.27 36.19 -18.28
CA THR A 575 -13.62 34.81 -17.89
C THR A 575 -14.57 34.14 -18.87
N LYS A 576 -15.46 34.94 -19.53
CA LYS A 576 -16.42 34.46 -20.54
C LYS A 576 -15.77 33.94 -21.83
N GLU A 577 -14.54 34.37 -22.11
CA GLU A 577 -13.77 33.95 -23.27
C GLU A 577 -13.02 32.62 -23.04
N LEU A 578 -13.06 32.09 -21.83
CA LEU A 578 -12.41 30.82 -21.48
C LEU A 578 -13.10 29.65 -22.20
N SER A 579 -12.41 29.09 -23.16
CA SER A 579 -12.85 27.90 -23.91
C SER A 579 -12.12 26.65 -23.41
N LYS A 580 -12.46 25.48 -23.95
CA LYS A 580 -11.73 24.23 -23.69
C LYS A 580 -10.26 24.30 -24.09
N GLU A 581 -9.90 25.16 -25.05
CA GLU A 581 -8.52 25.33 -25.50
C GLU A 581 -7.69 26.22 -24.56
N GLY A 582 -8.34 26.94 -23.65
CA GLY A 582 -7.71 27.83 -22.69
C GLY A 582 -7.12 29.08 -23.34
N PHE A 583 -6.40 29.84 -22.54
CA PHE A 583 -5.66 31.04 -23.00
C PHE A 583 -4.21 30.65 -23.31
N LYS A 584 -3.96 30.11 -24.51
CA LYS A 584 -2.62 29.67 -24.95
C LYS A 584 -1.58 30.79 -24.80
N GLY A 585 -0.49 30.47 -24.10
CA GLY A 585 0.61 31.41 -23.90
C GLY A 585 0.34 32.53 -22.89
N ILE A 586 -0.70 32.42 -22.07
CA ILE A 586 -1.00 33.41 -21.02
C ILE A 586 0.18 33.52 -20.02
N SER A 587 0.89 32.44 -19.74
CA SER A 587 2.08 32.41 -18.88
C SER A 587 3.18 33.36 -19.40
N SER A 588 3.37 33.48 -20.71
CA SER A 588 4.40 34.33 -21.32
C SER A 588 4.12 35.83 -21.19
N LYS A 589 2.87 36.23 -20.90
CA LYS A 589 2.47 37.62 -20.67
C LYS A 589 2.78 38.10 -19.26
N ILE A 590 3.15 37.19 -18.34
CA ILE A 590 3.45 37.52 -16.97
C ILE A 590 4.97 37.57 -16.80
N THR A 591 5.51 38.75 -16.66
CA THR A 591 6.96 38.98 -16.52
C THR A 591 7.45 38.88 -15.09
N ASP A 592 6.60 39.23 -14.12
CA ASP A 592 6.92 39.20 -12.69
C ASP A 592 5.77 38.60 -11.86
N TYR A 593 5.86 37.31 -11.59
CA TYR A 593 4.88 36.56 -10.80
C TYR A 593 4.78 37.07 -9.36
N LYS A 594 5.91 37.47 -8.77
CA LYS A 594 5.93 37.94 -7.39
C LYS A 594 5.15 39.23 -7.22
N LYS A 595 5.46 40.22 -8.06
CA LYS A 595 4.77 41.51 -8.04
C LYS A 595 3.27 41.33 -8.29
N LEU A 596 2.89 40.52 -9.29
CA LEU A 596 1.51 40.26 -9.64
C LEU A 596 0.75 39.52 -8.51
N SER A 597 1.41 38.63 -7.83
CA SER A 597 0.81 37.92 -6.69
C SER A 597 0.53 38.88 -5.53
N GLU A 598 1.42 39.80 -5.23
CA GLU A 598 1.23 40.86 -4.23
C GLU A 598 0.04 41.78 -4.61
N GLU A 599 -0.06 42.20 -5.87
CA GLU A 599 -1.17 43.02 -6.39
C GLU A 599 -2.53 42.30 -6.29
N LEU A 600 -2.57 40.99 -6.52
CA LEU A 600 -3.79 40.20 -6.46
C LEU A 600 -4.12 39.72 -5.03
N GLY A 601 -3.17 39.83 -4.09
CA GLY A 601 -3.37 39.38 -2.71
C GLY A 601 -3.41 37.84 -2.55
N ILE A 602 -2.79 37.10 -3.47
CA ILE A 602 -2.66 35.64 -3.45
C ILE A 602 -1.19 35.23 -3.46
N GLY A 603 -0.90 33.98 -3.03
CA GLY A 603 0.48 33.49 -3.07
C GLY A 603 1.00 33.24 -4.50
N GLU A 604 2.32 33.32 -4.68
CA GLU A 604 2.97 33.13 -5.98
C GLU A 604 2.74 31.70 -6.53
N ILE A 605 2.73 30.68 -5.66
CA ILE A 605 2.49 29.28 -6.05
C ILE A 605 1.05 29.12 -6.54
N THR A 606 0.10 29.70 -5.81
CA THR A 606 -1.32 29.71 -6.16
C THR A 606 -1.55 30.41 -7.50
N LEU A 607 -0.91 31.55 -7.73
CA LEU A 607 -0.96 32.27 -9.00
C LEU A 607 -0.44 31.41 -10.16
N LYS A 608 0.71 30.75 -9.98
CA LYS A 608 1.27 29.85 -11.00
C LYS A 608 0.34 28.66 -11.31
N ASP A 609 -0.32 28.11 -10.31
CA ASP A 609 -1.30 27.03 -10.50
C ASP A 609 -2.54 27.52 -11.26
N ILE A 610 -3.06 28.72 -10.92
CA ILE A 610 -4.17 29.34 -11.64
C ILE A 610 -3.81 29.57 -13.12
N VAL A 611 -2.63 30.12 -13.39
CA VAL A 611 -2.17 30.40 -14.77
C VAL A 611 -2.08 29.09 -15.58
N LYS A 612 -1.56 28.00 -15.01
CA LYS A 612 -1.53 26.70 -15.67
C LYS A 612 -2.93 26.17 -16.01
N GLU A 613 -3.89 26.33 -15.08
CA GLU A 613 -5.27 25.91 -15.30
C GLU A 613 -5.97 26.76 -16.36
N LEU A 614 -5.66 28.05 -16.44
CA LEU A 614 -6.19 28.94 -17.47
C LEU A 614 -5.59 28.69 -18.87
N GLU A 615 -4.35 28.24 -18.92
CA GLU A 615 -3.67 27.91 -20.18
C GLU A 615 -4.19 26.61 -20.80
N LYS A 616 -4.56 25.64 -19.95
CA LYS A 616 -5.13 24.34 -20.34
C LYS A 616 -6.25 23.94 -19.37
N PRO A 617 -7.45 24.47 -19.52
CA PRO A 617 -8.55 24.23 -18.60
C PRO A 617 -8.97 22.77 -18.53
N GLY A 618 -9.10 22.25 -17.32
CA GLY A 618 -9.63 20.92 -17.13
C GLY A 618 -8.83 19.78 -17.77
N ARG A 619 -7.52 19.99 -18.01
CA ARG A 619 -6.65 19.00 -18.63
C ARG A 619 -6.64 17.70 -17.80
N ASP A 620 -6.82 16.59 -18.48
CA ASP A 620 -6.61 15.28 -17.91
C ASP A 620 -5.10 14.94 -17.95
N PRO A 621 -4.43 14.79 -16.81
CA PRO A 621 -2.99 14.48 -16.77
C PRO A 621 -2.64 13.13 -17.41
N ARG A 622 -3.62 12.27 -17.65
CA ARG A 622 -3.44 10.96 -18.31
C ARG A 622 -3.17 11.10 -19.82
N GLU A 623 -3.56 12.21 -20.43
CA GLU A 623 -3.35 12.45 -21.87
C GLU A 623 -1.88 12.55 -22.28
N ASP A 624 -0.99 12.89 -21.32
CA ASP A 624 0.45 12.97 -21.54
C ASP A 624 1.19 11.65 -21.41
N LEU A 625 0.50 10.59 -20.94
CA LEU A 625 1.08 9.29 -20.71
C LEU A 625 1.02 8.41 -21.97
N PRO A 626 1.92 7.43 -22.10
CA PRO A 626 1.91 6.50 -23.23
C PRO A 626 0.59 5.74 -23.31
N LYS A 627 -0.06 5.77 -24.49
CA LYS A 627 -1.29 5.00 -24.72
C LYS A 627 -0.97 3.50 -24.83
N PRO A 628 -1.91 2.61 -24.45
CA PRO A 628 -1.78 1.17 -24.65
C PRO A 628 -1.49 0.83 -26.11
N ILE A 629 -0.67 -0.20 -26.32
CA ILE A 629 -0.35 -0.68 -27.68
C ILE A 629 -1.56 -1.46 -28.19
N LEU A 630 -2.16 -0.98 -29.27
CA LEU A 630 -3.21 -1.68 -30.00
C LEU A 630 -2.58 -2.57 -31.08
N ARG A 631 -3.08 -3.79 -31.22
CA ARG A 631 -2.48 -4.85 -32.06
C ARG A 631 -3.44 -5.37 -33.11
N THR A 632 -2.85 -5.96 -34.13
CA THR A 632 -3.56 -6.70 -35.20
C THR A 632 -3.04 -8.12 -35.38
N ASP A 633 -1.89 -8.45 -34.77
CA ASP A 633 -1.18 -9.72 -34.89
C ASP A 633 -0.54 -10.18 -33.57
N VAL A 634 -0.13 -11.42 -33.50
CA VAL A 634 0.55 -12.05 -32.34
C VAL A 634 1.92 -12.55 -32.76
N LEU A 635 2.92 -12.34 -31.90
CA LEU A 635 4.21 -13.03 -31.95
C LEU A 635 4.14 -14.28 -31.04
N GLU A 636 4.69 -15.40 -31.49
CA GLU A 636 4.84 -16.58 -30.65
C GLU A 636 6.25 -16.65 -30.04
N MET A 637 6.39 -17.33 -28.90
CA MET A 637 7.71 -17.47 -28.23
C MET A 637 8.78 -18.09 -29.17
N LYS A 638 8.38 -19.00 -30.07
CA LYS A 638 9.28 -19.62 -31.04
C LYS A 638 9.83 -18.64 -32.07
N ASP A 639 9.14 -17.52 -32.27
CA ASP A 639 9.54 -16.48 -33.23
C ASP A 639 10.59 -15.52 -32.64
N LEU A 640 10.74 -15.54 -31.32
CA LEU A 640 11.69 -14.70 -30.62
C LEU A 640 13.11 -15.21 -30.78
N LYS A 641 14.02 -14.31 -31.14
CA LYS A 641 15.46 -14.57 -31.24
C LYS A 641 16.23 -13.64 -30.32
N PRO A 642 17.28 -14.11 -29.64
CA PRO A 642 18.20 -13.23 -28.92
C PRO A 642 18.69 -12.09 -29.85
N GLY A 643 18.72 -10.87 -29.29
CA GLY A 643 19.03 -9.65 -30.03
C GLY A 643 17.84 -8.97 -30.71
N MET A 644 16.65 -9.57 -30.71
CA MET A 644 15.45 -8.96 -31.29
C MET A 644 15.00 -7.78 -30.47
N LYS A 645 14.82 -6.60 -31.10
CA LYS A 645 14.32 -5.39 -30.48
C LYS A 645 12.81 -5.30 -30.60
N LEU A 646 12.12 -5.09 -29.51
CA LEU A 646 10.67 -5.06 -29.43
C LEU A 646 10.20 -3.91 -28.55
N LYS A 647 8.98 -3.44 -28.77
CA LYS A 647 8.26 -2.60 -27.82
C LYS A 647 7.39 -3.49 -26.93
N GLY A 648 7.41 -3.21 -25.64
CA GLY A 648 6.57 -3.91 -24.68
C GLY A 648 5.91 -2.97 -23.69
N THR A 649 4.88 -3.47 -23.03
CA THR A 649 4.18 -2.74 -21.97
C THR A 649 4.51 -3.37 -20.61
N VAL A 650 4.95 -2.57 -19.67
CA VAL A 650 5.25 -3.03 -18.30
C VAL A 650 3.95 -3.45 -17.62
N ARG A 651 3.86 -4.74 -17.28
CA ARG A 651 2.69 -5.34 -16.61
C ARG A 651 2.76 -5.30 -15.10
N ASN A 652 3.95 -5.53 -14.57
CA ASN A 652 4.18 -5.57 -13.14
C ASN A 652 5.62 -5.18 -12.82
N VAL A 653 5.81 -4.51 -11.68
CA VAL A 653 7.12 -4.13 -11.16
C VAL A 653 7.29 -4.76 -9.78
N ILE A 654 8.40 -5.47 -9.61
CA ILE A 654 8.77 -6.18 -8.38
C ILE A 654 10.18 -5.78 -7.97
N ASP A 655 10.62 -6.13 -6.76
CA ASP A 655 11.90 -5.69 -6.18
C ASP A 655 13.13 -6.02 -7.05
N PHE A 656 13.10 -7.13 -7.77
CA PHE A 656 14.24 -7.58 -8.58
C PHE A 656 14.08 -7.36 -10.09
N GLY A 657 13.01 -6.69 -10.55
CA GLY A 657 12.83 -6.41 -11.98
C GLY A 657 11.42 -6.00 -12.36
N ALA A 658 11.16 -6.01 -13.66
CA ALA A 658 9.84 -5.74 -14.21
C ALA A 658 9.42 -6.82 -15.21
N PHE A 659 8.15 -7.19 -15.19
CA PHE A 659 7.52 -8.03 -16.19
C PHE A 659 6.96 -7.16 -17.31
N VAL A 660 7.36 -7.49 -18.54
CA VAL A 660 7.02 -6.72 -19.73
C VAL A 660 6.31 -7.61 -20.74
N ASP A 661 5.13 -7.23 -21.14
CA ASP A 661 4.38 -7.84 -22.24
C ASP A 661 4.91 -7.33 -23.58
N ILE A 662 5.57 -8.21 -24.32
CA ILE A 662 6.15 -7.93 -25.64
C ILE A 662 5.29 -8.46 -26.80
N GLY A 663 4.05 -8.89 -26.52
CA GLY A 663 3.15 -9.41 -27.52
C GLY A 663 3.22 -10.91 -27.75
N VAL A 664 3.94 -11.64 -26.92
CA VAL A 664 3.88 -13.09 -26.83
C VAL A 664 3.10 -13.49 -25.58
N HIS A 665 2.66 -14.75 -25.50
CA HIS A 665 1.79 -15.22 -24.41
C HIS A 665 2.46 -15.36 -23.03
N GLN A 666 3.70 -14.94 -22.91
CA GLN A 666 4.47 -14.97 -21.68
C GLN A 666 5.16 -13.63 -21.50
N ASP A 667 4.94 -13.00 -20.35
CA ASP A 667 5.66 -11.78 -20.01
C ASP A 667 7.16 -12.08 -19.91
N GLY A 668 7.97 -11.20 -20.48
CA GLY A 668 9.41 -11.25 -20.34
C GLY A 668 9.85 -10.53 -19.07
N LEU A 669 10.87 -11.06 -18.40
CA LEU A 669 11.48 -10.44 -17.24
C LEU A 669 12.65 -9.57 -17.66
N VAL A 670 12.59 -8.29 -17.34
CA VAL A 670 13.74 -7.38 -17.28
C VAL A 670 14.25 -7.37 -15.85
N HIS A 671 15.37 -8.06 -15.60
CA HIS A 671 15.98 -8.05 -14.28
C HIS A 671 16.54 -6.65 -13.96
N ILE A 672 16.59 -6.26 -12.67
CA ILE A 672 17.04 -4.93 -12.23
C ILE A 672 18.41 -4.54 -12.82
N SER A 673 19.32 -5.49 -12.95
CA SER A 673 20.64 -5.27 -13.56
C SER A 673 20.60 -4.99 -15.07
N GLN A 674 19.47 -5.23 -15.74
CA GLN A 674 19.25 -5.04 -17.17
C GLN A 674 18.38 -3.84 -17.52
N MET A 675 18.00 -3.03 -16.52
CA MET A 675 17.07 -1.91 -16.69
C MET A 675 17.77 -0.59 -17.04
N ALA A 676 18.97 -0.37 -16.53
CA ALA A 676 19.73 0.86 -16.75
C ALA A 676 21.24 0.60 -16.67
N ASP A 677 22.05 1.46 -17.28
CA ASP A 677 23.52 1.40 -17.22
C ASP A 677 24.10 1.97 -15.92
N ARG A 678 23.25 2.53 -15.08
CA ARG A 678 23.59 3.02 -13.73
C ARG A 678 23.08 2.06 -12.66
N PHE A 679 23.67 2.11 -11.47
CA PHE A 679 23.12 1.41 -10.31
C PHE A 679 21.75 2.01 -9.92
N ILE A 680 20.76 1.15 -9.77
CA ILE A 680 19.42 1.49 -9.28
C ILE A 680 19.09 0.62 -8.06
N LYS A 681 18.44 1.21 -7.10
CA LYS A 681 18.05 0.50 -5.85
C LYS A 681 16.75 -0.28 -6.03
N HIS A 682 15.84 0.26 -6.83
CA HIS A 682 14.55 -0.35 -7.08
C HIS A 682 14.10 -0.11 -8.53
N PRO A 683 13.49 -1.10 -9.20
CA PRO A 683 13.01 -0.98 -10.58
C PRO A 683 12.08 0.20 -10.86
N LEU A 684 11.29 0.64 -9.87
CA LEU A 684 10.42 1.83 -9.98
C LEU A 684 11.17 3.16 -10.18
N GLU A 685 12.50 3.18 -10.05
CA GLU A 685 13.32 4.35 -10.41
C GLU A 685 13.44 4.51 -11.94
N VAL A 686 13.10 3.47 -12.70
CA VAL A 686 13.31 3.42 -14.15
C VAL A 686 12.00 3.21 -14.90
N VAL A 687 11.12 2.33 -14.39
CA VAL A 687 9.85 1.99 -15.06
C VAL A 687 8.69 1.93 -14.08
N SER A 688 7.50 2.13 -14.62
CA SER A 688 6.22 2.01 -13.92
C SER A 688 5.27 1.08 -14.68
N VAL A 689 4.29 0.51 -13.99
CA VAL A 689 3.25 -0.32 -14.63
C VAL A 689 2.50 0.51 -15.68
N GLY A 690 2.36 -0.04 -16.87
CA GLY A 690 1.74 0.63 -18.01
C GLY A 690 2.71 1.37 -18.93
N ASP A 691 3.98 1.55 -18.54
CA ASP A 691 4.99 2.16 -19.41
C ASP A 691 5.22 1.32 -20.67
N VAL A 692 5.36 1.99 -21.79
CA VAL A 692 5.82 1.37 -23.05
C VAL A 692 7.32 1.54 -23.15
N VAL A 693 8.03 0.42 -23.15
CA VAL A 693 9.49 0.39 -23.13
C VAL A 693 10.05 -0.35 -24.34
N ASP A 694 11.20 0.11 -24.82
CA ASP A 694 11.98 -0.64 -25.82
C ASP A 694 12.82 -1.68 -25.09
N VAL A 695 12.76 -2.93 -25.56
CA VAL A 695 13.49 -4.05 -24.96
C VAL A 695 14.18 -4.89 -26.02
N VAL A 696 15.26 -5.55 -25.61
CA VAL A 696 15.97 -6.54 -26.41
C VAL A 696 15.78 -7.91 -25.78
N VAL A 697 15.47 -8.90 -26.58
CA VAL A 697 15.41 -10.31 -26.14
C VAL A 697 16.84 -10.79 -25.83
N VAL A 698 17.08 -11.19 -24.60
CA VAL A 698 18.36 -11.73 -24.14
C VAL A 698 18.40 -13.24 -24.33
N SER A 699 17.39 -13.93 -23.84
CA SER A 699 17.24 -15.38 -23.98
C SER A 699 15.78 -15.80 -23.94
N VAL A 700 15.49 -16.93 -24.56
CA VAL A 700 14.16 -17.56 -24.57
C VAL A 700 14.34 -19.03 -24.21
N ASP A 701 13.68 -19.46 -23.14
CA ASP A 701 13.59 -20.86 -22.72
C ASP A 701 12.15 -21.32 -22.92
N ILE A 702 11.91 -22.02 -24.03
CA ILE A 702 10.56 -22.46 -24.44
C ILE A 702 10.01 -23.49 -23.44
N ASP A 703 10.87 -24.41 -22.97
CA ASP A 703 10.46 -25.51 -22.10
C ASP A 703 10.03 -24.98 -20.71
N LYS A 704 10.76 -24.01 -20.18
CA LYS A 704 10.46 -23.36 -18.90
C LYS A 704 9.52 -22.16 -19.03
N LYS A 705 9.11 -21.81 -20.25
CA LYS A 705 8.29 -20.63 -20.55
C LYS A 705 8.87 -19.34 -19.95
N ARG A 706 10.18 -19.12 -20.13
CA ARG A 706 10.88 -17.95 -19.60
C ARG A 706 11.48 -17.12 -20.73
N ILE A 707 11.27 -15.82 -20.65
CA ILE A 707 11.85 -14.85 -21.56
C ILE A 707 12.64 -13.85 -20.71
N GLN A 708 13.92 -13.70 -21.02
CA GLN A 708 14.75 -12.68 -20.42
C GLN A 708 14.91 -11.51 -21.39
N LEU A 709 14.68 -10.32 -20.87
CA LEU A 709 14.74 -9.08 -21.61
C LEU A 709 15.77 -8.13 -21.01
N SER A 710 16.27 -7.20 -21.84
CA SER A 710 17.11 -6.10 -21.42
C SER A 710 16.57 -4.79 -21.96
N MET A 711 16.62 -3.72 -21.17
CA MET A 711 16.39 -2.34 -21.61
C MET A 711 17.69 -1.63 -22.00
N LYS A 712 18.83 -2.29 -21.87
CA LYS A 712 20.13 -1.82 -22.37
C LYS A 712 20.20 -2.13 -23.86
N LEU A 713 19.93 -1.11 -24.68
CA LEU A 713 19.76 -1.23 -26.14
C LEU A 713 21.07 -1.18 -26.92
#